data_fe4b25ac5d673f92015537b25649b678
#
_entry.id   fe4b25ac5d673f92015537b25649b678
#
_cell.length_a   1.000
_cell.length_b   1.000
_cell.length_c   1.000
_cell.angle_alpha   90.00
_cell.angle_beta   90.00
_cell.angle_gamma   90.00
#
_symmetry.space_group_name_H-M   'P 1'
#
loop_
_entity.id
_entity.type
_entity.pdbx_description
1 polymer ?
#
loop_
_entity_poly.entity_id
_entity_poly.type
_entity_poly.pdbx_seq_one_letter_code
_entity_poly.pdbx_strand_id
1 'polypeptide(L)'
;MGSINRVGRKKRGYYSSKNELVKTFQNYIGRGFCLQKDAKYSQCVVNGLKKVCVRQIIIFTASNFDTMYRTNTCGELNLKNVGSEVTLSGWVQKTRALGGMTFVDLRDRYGMTQLVFNNDLDAPLCDRANKLGREFVIQVKGKVTERSSKNLNMPTGEVEITVSEMNVLSESETPPFIIENETDGNEELRLKYRYLDIRRPKMRDTLVTRALINKAVREYLDEKEFVEIETPCLIKSTPEGARDFLVPSRLQHGSFYALPQSPQILKQLLMVAGMDRYYQIVRCFRDEDFRGDRQPEFTQVDCEMSFVHQEDIFETFGGLIQHVFKKVLSYDLPALTRLRYDDALKLYGSDKPDLRFDCKIVELNSVLPTSEFAVFNNAVTGGGIVAGLNAKGCATFTRKQTDELTEFVKASHRGLNGLITVKFNEDGTVKSSIDKFFNEEQLREIGKAFDAQKGDLLLIAADKTSKVRKSLGDLRLELAKKNNWIKEGDWSVLWIVDFPLFEKDEETGAITFAHHPFCSPHPEDMQYFDTDPTRVRAQTYDMVMNGNEILSGSIRIHQKDIQEKVFNNLGFDPVERDNRFGFMLNAFKYGAPPHGGCAFGLDRIVMLMTGGETIRDVIAYPKTSGGRDLMMDAPTPVDEKALREVGIKII
;
A
#
# COMPACT_ATOMS: atom_id res chain seq x y z
N MET A 1 -46.91 46.13 11.41
CA MET A 1 -46.05 47.23 10.90
C MET A 1 -44.58 46.79 11.04
N GLY A 2 -43.83 46.77 9.97
CA GLY A 2 -42.39 46.46 9.97
C GLY A 2 -42.01 45.41 8.91
N SER A 3 -41.71 45.88 7.73
CA SER A 3 -41.35 45.15 6.53
C SER A 3 -40.03 44.43 6.64
N ILE A 4 -39.98 43.15 6.27
CA ILE A 4 -38.75 42.37 6.09
C ILE A 4 -38.40 42.32 4.59
N ASN A 5 -37.29 42.91 4.24
CA ASN A 5 -36.71 42.89 2.89
C ASN A 5 -36.13 41.50 2.54
N ARG A 6 -36.58 40.97 1.41
CA ARG A 6 -35.99 39.80 0.72
C ARG A 6 -34.65 40.18 0.15
N VAL A 7 -33.59 39.49 0.53
CA VAL A 7 -32.31 39.51 -0.18
C VAL A 7 -32.24 38.28 -1.08
N GLY A 8 -32.09 38.55 -2.39
CA GLY A 8 -32.10 37.53 -3.45
C GLY A 8 -30.84 36.66 -3.46
N ARG A 9 -31.04 35.38 -3.72
CA ARG A 9 -30.01 34.39 -4.05
C ARG A 9 -29.32 34.74 -5.38
N LYS A 10 -28.02 35.04 -5.34
CA LYS A 10 -27.16 35.04 -6.53
C LYS A 10 -26.55 33.65 -6.70
N LYS A 11 -26.87 33.02 -7.83
CA LYS A 11 -26.24 31.79 -8.34
C LYS A 11 -24.75 32.02 -8.57
N ARG A 12 -23.88 31.13 -8.07
CA ARG A 12 -22.48 31.06 -8.45
C ARG A 12 -22.38 30.39 -9.83
N GLY A 13 -21.98 31.15 -10.84
CA GLY A 13 -21.61 30.62 -12.16
C GLY A 13 -20.08 30.42 -12.21
N TYR A 14 -19.68 29.28 -12.74
CA TYR A 14 -18.27 28.94 -13.04
C TYR A 14 -17.81 29.72 -14.29
N TYR A 15 -16.58 30.26 -14.23
CA TYR A 15 -15.98 31.03 -15.31
C TYR A 15 -15.53 30.15 -16.47
N SER A 16 -15.95 30.46 -17.67
CA SER A 16 -15.73 29.63 -18.87
C SER A 16 -14.81 30.24 -19.95
N SER A 17 -13.88 31.14 -19.63
CA SER A 17 -12.80 31.49 -20.57
C SER A 17 -11.60 32.24 -19.94
N LYS A 18 -10.43 32.09 -20.59
CA LYS A 18 -9.17 32.78 -20.25
C LYS A 18 -9.27 34.31 -20.19
N ASN A 19 -10.21 34.91 -20.90
CA ASN A 19 -10.40 36.36 -20.97
C ASN A 19 -11.10 36.93 -19.73
N GLU A 20 -11.87 36.14 -18.98
CA GLU A 20 -12.49 36.58 -17.73
C GLU A 20 -11.49 36.57 -16.55
N LEU A 21 -10.55 35.64 -16.56
CA LEU A 21 -9.46 35.59 -15.55
C LEU A 21 -8.58 36.84 -15.60
N VAL A 22 -8.28 37.33 -16.80
CA VAL A 22 -7.48 38.55 -16.99
C VAL A 22 -8.22 39.79 -16.49
N LYS A 23 -9.53 39.89 -16.72
CA LYS A 23 -10.36 41.00 -16.19
C LYS A 23 -10.50 40.95 -14.68
N THR A 24 -10.60 39.77 -14.09
CA THR A 24 -10.68 39.59 -12.63
C THR A 24 -9.35 39.96 -11.96
N PHE A 25 -8.22 39.62 -12.58
CA PHE A 25 -6.88 39.99 -12.09
C PHE A 25 -6.64 41.52 -12.18
N GLN A 26 -7.12 42.15 -13.25
CA GLN A 26 -7.03 43.61 -13.38
C GLN A 26 -7.86 44.37 -12.35
N ASN A 27 -9.01 43.81 -11.92
CA ASN A 27 -9.84 44.38 -10.86
C ASN A 27 -9.26 44.18 -9.45
N TYR A 28 -8.47 43.11 -9.23
CA TYR A 28 -7.82 42.84 -7.94
C TYR A 28 -6.61 43.73 -7.69
N ILE A 29 -5.83 44.05 -8.73
CA ILE A 29 -4.66 44.97 -8.62
C ILE A 29 -5.14 46.43 -8.41
N GLY A 30 -6.32 46.81 -8.90
CA GLY A 30 -6.88 48.15 -8.75
C GLY A 30 -7.44 48.50 -7.35
N ARG A 31 -7.58 47.51 -6.45
CA ARG A 31 -8.19 47.72 -5.11
C ARG A 31 -7.23 47.61 -3.92
N GLY A 32 -5.96 47.39 -4.12
CA GLY A 32 -5.00 47.01 -3.07
C GLY A 32 -3.97 48.02 -2.63
N PHE A 33 -3.97 49.29 -3.09
CA PHE A 33 -3.06 50.29 -2.57
C PHE A 33 -3.73 51.67 -2.49
N CYS A 34 -4.32 51.98 -1.34
CA CYS A 34 -4.71 53.32 -0.96
C CYS A 34 -3.82 53.76 0.21
N LEU A 35 -2.76 54.53 -0.09
CA LEU A 35 -2.05 55.35 0.89
C LEU A 35 -2.05 56.82 0.42
N GLN A 36 -2.78 57.60 1.18
CA GLN A 36 -2.76 59.05 1.41
C GLN A 36 -2.04 60.00 0.44
N LYS A 37 -2.93 60.90 -0.11
CA LYS A 37 -2.69 62.33 -0.39
C LYS A 37 -1.42 62.76 -1.18
N ASP A 38 -1.61 62.95 -2.52
CA ASP A 38 -1.43 64.27 -3.18
C ASP A 38 -1.76 64.11 -4.69
N ALA A 39 -2.73 64.88 -5.13
CA ALA A 39 -3.44 64.70 -6.40
C ALA A 39 -2.74 65.28 -7.65
N LYS A 40 -1.45 65.54 -7.64
CA LYS A 40 -0.73 66.07 -8.81
C LYS A 40 0.34 65.16 -9.41
N TYR A 41 0.62 64.03 -8.82
CA TYR A 41 1.64 63.08 -9.33
C TYR A 41 1.07 61.77 -9.91
N SER A 42 -0.27 61.56 -9.90
CA SER A 42 -0.85 60.25 -10.17
C SER A 42 -0.94 59.86 -11.65
N GLN A 43 -0.97 60.77 -12.59
CA GLN A 43 -1.13 60.42 -14.02
C GLN A 43 0.16 60.10 -14.77
N CYS A 44 1.31 60.63 -14.35
CA CYS A 44 2.60 60.28 -14.96
C CYS A 44 3.18 58.96 -14.45
N VAL A 45 2.86 58.54 -13.22
CA VAL A 45 3.37 57.34 -12.60
C VAL A 45 2.64 56.07 -13.15
N VAL A 46 1.35 56.16 -13.45
CA VAL A 46 0.59 55.02 -13.98
C VAL A 46 1.02 54.61 -15.39
N ASN A 47 1.39 55.59 -16.24
CA ASN A 47 1.90 55.30 -17.59
C ASN A 47 3.37 54.87 -17.61
N GLY A 48 4.18 55.33 -16.65
CA GLY A 48 5.56 54.87 -16.47
C GLY A 48 5.67 53.45 -15.90
N LEU A 49 4.85 53.14 -14.90
CA LEU A 49 4.82 51.79 -14.29
C LEU A 49 4.30 50.70 -15.26
N LYS A 50 3.35 51.01 -16.16
CA LYS A 50 2.93 50.05 -17.19
C LYS A 50 4.02 49.70 -18.18
N LYS A 51 4.86 50.69 -18.59
CA LYS A 51 6.00 50.45 -19.48
C LYS A 51 7.18 49.76 -18.76
N VAL A 52 7.41 50.05 -17.49
CA VAL A 52 8.47 49.44 -16.70
C VAL A 52 8.11 48.00 -16.29
N CYS A 53 6.86 47.72 -15.88
CA CYS A 53 6.44 46.34 -15.57
C CYS A 53 6.46 45.45 -16.81
N VAL A 54 5.97 45.93 -17.95
CA VAL A 54 6.01 45.12 -19.18
C VAL A 54 7.45 44.94 -19.68
N ARG A 55 8.30 45.94 -19.56
CA ARG A 55 9.71 45.80 -19.92
C ARG A 55 10.49 44.93 -18.90
N GLN A 56 10.21 45.02 -17.60
CA GLN A 56 10.82 44.14 -16.60
C GLN A 56 10.28 42.70 -16.70
N ILE A 57 9.00 42.47 -17.01
CA ILE A 57 8.48 41.13 -17.26
C ILE A 57 9.08 40.53 -18.55
N ILE A 58 9.27 41.33 -19.61
CA ILE A 58 9.92 40.89 -20.85
C ILE A 58 11.41 40.65 -20.63
N ILE A 59 12.09 41.50 -19.82
CA ILE A 59 13.53 41.33 -19.47
C ILE A 59 13.68 40.16 -18.51
N PHE A 60 12.73 39.91 -17.57
CA PHE A 60 12.75 38.77 -16.67
C PHE A 60 12.48 37.45 -17.42
N THR A 61 11.63 37.43 -18.45
CA THR A 61 11.46 36.28 -19.31
C THR A 61 12.58 36.05 -20.31
N ALA A 62 13.26 37.11 -20.77
CA ALA A 62 14.41 37.01 -21.69
C ALA A 62 15.72 36.69 -20.96
N SER A 63 15.92 37.16 -19.70
CA SER A 63 17.13 36.89 -18.93
C SER A 63 17.10 35.53 -18.22
N ASN A 64 15.94 34.86 -18.11
CA ASN A 64 15.85 33.53 -17.47
C ASN A 64 16.14 32.38 -18.43
N PHE A 65 16.25 32.59 -19.74
CA PHE A 65 16.63 31.55 -20.67
C PHE A 65 18.11 31.15 -20.59
N ASP A 66 18.99 32.07 -20.18
CA ASP A 66 20.42 31.77 -20.00
C ASP A 66 20.78 31.21 -18.60
N THR A 67 19.80 31.09 -17.67
CA THR A 67 20.04 30.61 -16.30
C THR A 67 19.37 29.26 -16.01
N MET A 68 18.70 28.64 -16.98
CA MET A 68 18.07 27.34 -16.78
C MET A 68 19.11 26.22 -16.82
N TYR A 69 19.12 25.37 -15.77
CA TYR A 69 20.02 24.21 -15.72
C TYR A 69 19.70 23.17 -16.81
N ARG A 70 18.50 23.18 -17.39
CA ARG A 70 18.11 22.28 -18.48
C ARG A 70 16.93 22.83 -19.28
N THR A 71 16.94 22.60 -20.59
CA THR A 71 15.80 22.87 -21.47
C THR A 71 14.91 21.64 -21.61
N ASN A 72 15.50 20.44 -21.51
CA ASN A 72 14.85 19.14 -21.67
C ASN A 72 15.27 18.18 -20.57
N THR A 73 14.48 17.12 -20.39
CA THR A 73 14.82 15.99 -19.52
C THR A 73 15.58 14.91 -20.29
N CYS A 74 16.28 14.02 -19.56
CA CYS A 74 17.03 12.92 -20.17
C CYS A 74 16.13 11.79 -20.70
N GLY A 75 14.81 11.87 -20.57
CA GLY A 75 13.88 10.83 -21.00
C GLY A 75 12.92 11.21 -22.12
N GLU A 76 12.89 12.50 -22.55
CA GLU A 76 11.85 12.96 -23.47
C GLU A 76 12.30 13.15 -24.94
N LEU A 77 13.62 13.10 -25.18
CA LEU A 77 14.18 13.36 -26.52
C LEU A 77 13.93 12.17 -27.46
N ASN A 78 13.59 12.50 -28.71
CA ASN A 78 13.31 11.54 -29.76
C ASN A 78 13.67 12.10 -31.15
N LEU A 79 13.42 11.36 -32.23
CA LEU A 79 13.74 11.77 -33.62
C LEU A 79 13.19 13.14 -34.03
N LYS A 80 12.05 13.59 -33.44
CA LYS A 80 11.48 14.92 -33.73
C LYS A 80 12.34 16.08 -33.22
N ASN A 81 13.24 15.79 -32.30
CA ASN A 81 14.14 16.78 -31.70
C ASN A 81 15.49 16.87 -32.48
N VAL A 82 15.73 16.02 -33.48
CA VAL A 82 17.00 16.03 -34.24
C VAL A 82 17.21 17.40 -34.88
N GLY A 83 18.42 17.93 -34.70
CA GLY A 83 18.81 19.26 -35.17
C GLY A 83 18.62 20.38 -34.15
N SER A 84 17.84 20.18 -33.09
CA SER A 84 17.66 21.18 -32.02
C SER A 84 18.87 21.22 -31.08
N GLU A 85 19.13 22.39 -30.53
CA GLU A 85 20.09 22.59 -29.44
C GLU A 85 19.37 22.44 -28.11
N VAL A 86 19.95 21.64 -27.19
CA VAL A 86 19.38 21.34 -25.88
C VAL A 86 20.42 21.49 -24.79
N THR A 87 19.96 21.84 -23.59
CA THR A 87 20.73 21.78 -22.35
C THR A 87 20.16 20.69 -21.48
N LEU A 88 20.98 19.71 -21.07
CA LEU A 88 20.61 18.64 -20.16
C LEU A 88 21.41 18.74 -18.86
N SER A 89 20.81 18.34 -17.75
CA SER A 89 21.49 18.19 -16.45
C SER A 89 21.08 16.88 -15.80
N GLY A 90 22.06 16.16 -15.25
CA GLY A 90 21.81 14.86 -14.64
C GLY A 90 23.07 14.26 -14.01
N TRP A 91 22.96 13.00 -13.67
CA TRP A 91 24.03 12.18 -13.10
C TRP A 91 24.67 11.32 -14.18
N VAL A 92 26.00 11.24 -14.17
CA VAL A 92 26.77 10.35 -15.04
C VAL A 92 26.57 8.91 -14.58
N GLN A 93 25.90 8.10 -15.41
CA GLN A 93 25.72 6.67 -15.15
C GLN A 93 26.96 5.87 -15.54
N LYS A 94 27.50 6.12 -16.74
CA LYS A 94 28.61 5.39 -17.30
C LYS A 94 29.38 6.24 -18.31
N THR A 95 30.70 6.11 -18.32
CA THR A 95 31.59 6.73 -19.31
C THR A 95 32.34 5.65 -20.08
N ARG A 96 32.46 5.81 -21.38
CA ARG A 96 33.15 4.85 -22.29
C ARG A 96 33.94 5.61 -23.34
N ALA A 97 35.24 5.37 -23.44
CA ALA A 97 36.09 5.88 -24.51
C ALA A 97 36.21 4.83 -25.62
N LEU A 98 35.96 5.22 -26.88
CA LEU A 98 36.04 4.33 -28.03
C LEU A 98 36.38 5.12 -29.32
N GLY A 99 37.48 4.80 -29.98
CA GLY A 99 37.79 5.29 -31.34
C GLY A 99 37.87 6.83 -31.47
N GLY A 100 38.45 7.53 -30.50
CA GLY A 100 38.55 9.00 -30.53
C GLY A 100 37.27 9.72 -30.08
N MET A 101 36.28 8.99 -29.58
CA MET A 101 35.06 9.51 -29.00
C MET A 101 34.86 9.06 -27.56
N THR A 102 34.26 9.90 -26.75
CA THR A 102 33.81 9.54 -25.40
C THR A 102 32.28 9.59 -25.34
N PHE A 103 31.70 8.45 -24.93
CA PHE A 103 30.27 8.29 -24.72
C PHE A 103 29.97 8.36 -23.22
N VAL A 104 29.00 9.17 -22.85
CA VAL A 104 28.53 9.32 -21.46
C VAL A 104 27.03 9.08 -21.44
N ASP A 105 26.58 8.13 -20.62
CA ASP A 105 25.17 7.94 -20.35
C ASP A 105 24.78 8.89 -19.21
N LEU A 106 23.99 9.91 -19.52
CA LEU A 106 23.48 10.92 -18.57
C LEU A 106 22.07 10.55 -18.15
N ARG A 107 21.82 10.46 -16.85
CA ARG A 107 20.54 10.04 -16.25
C ARG A 107 19.94 11.16 -15.40
N ASP A 108 18.61 11.30 -15.48
CA ASP A 108 17.80 12.03 -14.51
C ASP A 108 16.63 11.17 -14.02
N ARG A 109 15.64 11.77 -13.35
CA ARG A 109 14.43 11.06 -12.90
C ARG A 109 13.61 10.51 -14.08
N TYR A 110 13.64 11.16 -15.23
CA TYR A 110 12.76 10.88 -16.37
C TYR A 110 13.33 9.84 -17.34
N GLY A 111 14.66 9.65 -17.32
CA GLY A 111 15.28 8.68 -18.19
C GLY A 111 16.78 8.85 -18.29
N MET A 112 17.31 8.36 -19.40
CA MET A 112 18.74 8.36 -19.70
C MET A 112 18.96 8.70 -21.16
N THR A 113 19.93 9.59 -21.48
CA THR A 113 20.32 9.98 -22.83
C THR A 113 21.82 9.82 -23.01
N GLN A 114 22.25 9.31 -24.15
CA GLN A 114 23.67 9.22 -24.51
C GLN A 114 24.19 10.57 -24.96
N LEU A 115 25.31 10.96 -24.40
CA LEU A 115 26.12 12.11 -24.80
C LEU A 115 27.32 11.62 -25.60
N VAL A 116 27.71 12.37 -26.64
CA VAL A 116 28.88 12.08 -27.49
C VAL A 116 29.81 13.29 -27.43
N PHE A 117 31.04 13.01 -27.05
CA PHE A 117 32.16 13.96 -27.09
C PHE A 117 33.14 13.44 -28.17
N ASN A 118 33.40 14.26 -29.18
CA ASN A 118 34.26 13.87 -30.30
C ASN A 118 35.59 14.60 -30.22
N ASN A 119 36.68 13.85 -30.17
CA ASN A 119 38.03 14.37 -30.09
C ASN A 119 38.44 15.22 -31.31
N ASP A 120 37.89 14.89 -32.49
CA ASP A 120 38.16 15.62 -33.72
C ASP A 120 37.47 17.01 -33.74
N LEU A 121 36.40 17.17 -32.96
CA LEU A 121 35.68 18.46 -32.84
C LEU A 121 36.25 19.33 -31.71
N ASP A 122 36.47 18.74 -30.52
CA ASP A 122 36.98 19.42 -29.33
C ASP A 122 37.73 18.42 -28.43
N ALA A 123 39.05 18.29 -28.65
CA ALA A 123 39.91 17.40 -27.87
C ALA A 123 39.95 17.77 -26.37
N PRO A 124 40.12 19.04 -25.95
CA PRO A 124 40.03 19.41 -24.53
C PRO A 124 38.72 19.05 -23.85
N LEU A 125 37.57 19.17 -24.51
CA LEU A 125 36.28 18.80 -24.00
C LEU A 125 36.13 17.27 -23.86
N CYS A 126 36.66 16.50 -24.85
CA CYS A 126 36.69 15.06 -24.81
C CYS A 126 37.60 14.54 -23.67
N ASP A 127 38.75 15.15 -23.45
CA ASP A 127 39.68 14.84 -22.35
C ASP A 127 39.03 15.09 -20.98
N ARG A 128 38.23 16.16 -20.87
CA ARG A 128 37.44 16.43 -19.65
C ARG A 128 36.35 15.38 -19.44
N ALA A 129 35.67 14.97 -20.51
CA ALA A 129 34.64 13.93 -20.45
C ALA A 129 35.21 12.57 -20.02
N ASN A 130 36.41 12.23 -20.43
CA ASN A 130 37.10 11.01 -20.03
C ASN A 130 37.41 10.92 -18.52
N LYS A 131 37.45 12.07 -17.83
CA LYS A 131 37.72 12.16 -16.38
C LYS A 131 36.44 12.13 -15.55
N LEU A 132 35.25 12.05 -16.17
CA LEU A 132 33.99 11.99 -15.46
C LEU A 132 33.85 10.67 -14.69
N GLY A 133 33.66 10.78 -13.39
CA GLY A 133 33.32 9.66 -12.50
C GLY A 133 31.84 9.32 -12.55
N ARG A 134 31.50 8.11 -12.10
CA ARG A 134 30.09 7.75 -11.86
C ARG A 134 29.44 8.69 -10.86
N GLU A 135 28.17 9.01 -11.07
CA GLU A 135 27.35 9.87 -10.22
C GLU A 135 27.80 11.33 -10.15
N PHE A 136 28.80 11.77 -10.94
CA PHE A 136 29.07 13.19 -11.12
C PHE A 136 27.82 13.88 -11.65
N VAL A 137 27.48 15.04 -11.12
CA VAL A 137 26.39 15.87 -11.63
C VAL A 137 26.95 16.82 -12.66
N ILE A 138 26.48 16.71 -13.89
CA ILE A 138 26.93 17.56 -14.99
C ILE A 138 25.78 18.28 -15.67
N GLN A 139 26.11 19.42 -16.25
CA GLN A 139 25.29 20.13 -17.22
C GLN A 139 26.01 20.07 -18.57
N VAL A 140 25.28 19.76 -19.62
CA VAL A 140 25.79 19.76 -20.99
C VAL A 140 24.89 20.55 -21.90
N LYS A 141 25.48 21.25 -22.87
CA LYS A 141 24.79 21.86 -24.00
C LYS A 141 25.26 21.18 -25.26
N GLY A 142 24.35 20.90 -26.18
CA GLY A 142 24.69 20.22 -27.41
C GLY A 142 23.52 20.07 -28.37
N LYS A 143 23.81 19.50 -29.53
CA LYS A 143 22.84 19.29 -30.60
C LYS A 143 22.33 17.87 -30.58
N VAL A 144 21.01 17.69 -30.67
CA VAL A 144 20.39 16.38 -30.82
C VAL A 144 20.71 15.82 -32.22
N THR A 145 21.29 14.63 -32.26
CA THR A 145 21.63 13.91 -33.48
C THR A 145 20.99 12.51 -33.47
N GLU A 146 20.69 11.96 -34.64
CA GLU A 146 20.25 10.58 -34.76
C GLU A 146 21.44 9.64 -34.52
N ARG A 147 21.23 8.58 -33.74
CA ARG A 147 22.28 7.57 -33.48
C ARG A 147 22.51 6.72 -34.71
N SER A 148 23.77 6.49 -35.02
CA SER A 148 24.20 5.53 -36.06
C SER A 148 23.84 4.08 -35.69
N SER A 149 23.88 3.74 -34.40
CA SER A 149 23.47 2.43 -33.85
C SER A 149 22.39 2.65 -32.80
N LYS A 150 21.13 2.37 -33.19
CA LYS A 150 19.96 2.55 -32.31
C LYS A 150 19.95 1.53 -31.18
N ASN A 151 19.58 1.97 -29.98
CA ASN A 151 19.41 1.12 -28.79
C ASN A 151 17.92 1.03 -28.42
N LEU A 152 17.26 -0.05 -28.82
CA LEU A 152 15.82 -0.26 -28.55
C LEU A 152 15.48 -0.47 -27.07
N ASN A 153 16.46 -0.74 -26.21
CA ASN A 153 16.27 -0.91 -24.77
C ASN A 153 16.27 0.42 -24.00
N MET A 154 16.34 1.55 -24.69
CA MET A 154 16.44 2.88 -24.12
C MET A 154 15.37 3.78 -24.77
N PRO A 155 14.50 4.46 -24.00
CA PRO A 155 13.45 5.32 -24.58
C PRO A 155 13.98 6.41 -25.54
N THR A 156 15.17 6.94 -25.26
CA THR A 156 15.88 7.93 -26.10
C THR A 156 16.90 7.28 -27.02
N GLY A 157 16.89 5.96 -27.18
CA GLY A 157 17.94 5.20 -27.86
C GLY A 157 18.04 5.39 -29.37
N GLU A 158 17.17 6.17 -30.00
CA GLU A 158 17.25 6.59 -31.39
C GLU A 158 18.08 7.87 -31.59
N VAL A 159 18.30 8.63 -30.51
CA VAL A 159 19.00 9.90 -30.53
C VAL A 159 20.15 9.95 -29.54
N GLU A 160 21.09 10.85 -29.78
CA GLU A 160 22.20 11.16 -28.88
C GLU A 160 22.50 12.66 -28.94
N ILE A 161 23.26 13.16 -27.98
CA ILE A 161 23.62 14.59 -27.94
C ILE A 161 25.10 14.73 -28.32
N THR A 162 25.38 15.41 -29.45
CA THR A 162 26.71 15.87 -29.75
C THR A 162 26.99 17.12 -28.90
N VAL A 163 27.84 16.96 -27.88
CA VAL A 163 28.08 17.97 -26.85
C VAL A 163 29.03 19.05 -27.37
N SER A 164 28.65 20.31 -27.14
CA SER A 164 29.48 21.50 -27.41
C SER A 164 30.03 22.14 -26.15
N GLU A 165 29.31 22.02 -25.02
CA GLU A 165 29.72 22.60 -23.73
C GLU A 165 29.42 21.65 -22.59
N MET A 166 30.28 21.62 -21.56
CA MET A 166 30.09 20.80 -20.36
C MET A 166 30.58 21.53 -19.11
N ASN A 167 29.73 21.54 -18.09
CA ASN A 167 30.05 22.00 -16.75
C ASN A 167 29.87 20.86 -15.74
N VAL A 168 30.85 20.63 -14.88
CA VAL A 168 30.69 19.75 -13.71
C VAL A 168 30.07 20.60 -12.59
N LEU A 169 28.84 20.24 -12.21
CA LEU A 169 28.10 20.94 -11.17
C LEU A 169 28.48 20.42 -9.78
N SER A 170 28.76 19.12 -9.68
CA SER A 170 29.22 18.48 -8.45
C SER A 170 29.96 17.18 -8.78
N GLU A 171 31.08 16.98 -8.16
CA GLU A 171 31.79 15.69 -8.20
C GLU A 171 31.16 14.69 -7.21
N SER A 172 31.45 13.42 -7.39
CA SER A 172 30.98 12.35 -6.52
C SER A 172 32.14 11.41 -6.17
N GLU A 173 32.16 10.94 -4.94
CA GLU A 173 32.97 9.76 -4.60
C GLU A 173 32.38 8.52 -5.26
N THR A 174 33.16 7.44 -5.30
CA THR A 174 32.67 6.15 -5.80
C THR A 174 31.51 5.68 -4.93
N PRO A 175 30.31 5.43 -5.51
CA PRO A 175 29.17 4.93 -4.73
C PRO A 175 29.48 3.60 -4.04
N PRO A 176 28.93 3.35 -2.85
CA PRO A 176 29.17 2.13 -2.08
C PRO A 176 28.55 0.87 -2.71
N PHE A 177 27.70 1.02 -3.73
CA PHE A 177 27.11 -0.04 -4.52
C PHE A 177 26.73 0.46 -5.92
N ILE A 178 26.46 -0.48 -6.84
CA ILE A 178 26.04 -0.17 -8.22
C ILE A 178 24.60 0.36 -8.22
N ILE A 179 24.38 1.55 -8.80
CA ILE A 179 23.07 2.22 -8.90
C ILE A 179 22.35 1.76 -10.18
N GLU A 180 22.02 0.49 -10.23
CA GLU A 180 21.28 -0.19 -11.32
C GLU A 180 20.25 -1.15 -10.70
N ASN A 181 19.31 -1.69 -11.48
CA ASN A 181 18.34 -2.65 -10.96
C ASN A 181 19.03 -3.88 -10.36
N GLU A 182 19.99 -4.44 -11.09
CA GLU A 182 20.91 -5.44 -10.57
C GLU A 182 22.03 -4.73 -9.80
N THR A 183 22.01 -4.85 -8.48
CA THR A 183 22.96 -4.19 -7.58
C THR A 183 23.70 -5.20 -6.72
N ASP A 184 24.95 -4.90 -6.37
CA ASP A 184 25.79 -5.63 -5.44
C ASP A 184 25.59 -5.23 -3.96
N GLY A 185 24.74 -4.20 -3.70
CA GLY A 185 24.42 -3.72 -2.37
C GLY A 185 23.40 -4.61 -1.65
N ASN A 186 23.76 -5.13 -0.45
CA ASN A 186 22.81 -5.79 0.42
C ASN A 186 21.77 -4.80 0.98
N GLU A 187 20.70 -5.29 1.64
CA GLU A 187 19.61 -4.45 2.15
C GLU A 187 20.11 -3.38 3.14
N GLU A 188 20.96 -3.73 4.09
CA GLU A 188 21.47 -2.79 5.10
C GLU A 188 22.27 -1.64 4.47
N LEU A 189 23.15 -1.94 3.53
CA LEU A 189 23.93 -0.94 2.82
C LEU A 189 23.03 -0.01 2.01
N ARG A 190 22.02 -0.55 1.34
CA ARG A 190 21.02 0.23 0.59
C ARG A 190 20.16 1.10 1.50
N LEU A 191 19.79 0.63 2.68
CA LEU A 191 19.07 1.43 3.67
C LEU A 191 19.93 2.54 4.27
N LYS A 192 21.22 2.28 4.52
CA LYS A 192 22.18 3.29 5.00
C LYS A 192 22.37 4.43 3.97
N TYR A 193 22.47 4.08 2.69
CA TYR A 193 22.63 5.04 1.60
C TYR A 193 21.33 5.14 0.76
N ARG A 194 20.19 5.21 1.43
CA ARG A 194 18.87 5.14 0.80
C ARG A 194 18.65 6.17 -0.30
N TYR A 195 19.22 7.36 -0.16
CA TYR A 195 19.20 8.41 -1.20
C TYR A 195 19.92 7.99 -2.50
N LEU A 196 20.88 7.06 -2.46
CA LEU A 196 21.47 6.45 -3.65
C LEU A 196 20.61 5.30 -4.18
N ASP A 197 20.06 4.47 -3.31
CA ASP A 197 19.17 3.37 -3.67
C ASP A 197 17.92 3.88 -4.41
N ILE A 198 17.35 5.01 -3.99
CA ILE A 198 16.21 5.67 -4.68
C ILE A 198 16.55 6.11 -6.12
N ARG A 199 17.82 6.30 -6.47
CA ARG A 199 18.24 6.59 -7.85
C ARG A 199 18.10 5.39 -8.79
N ARG A 200 18.03 4.16 -8.26
CA ARG A 200 17.83 2.95 -9.08
C ARG A 200 16.46 3.01 -9.78
N PRO A 201 16.37 2.60 -11.06
CA PRO A 201 15.12 2.70 -11.83
C PRO A 201 13.93 2.06 -11.09
N LYS A 202 14.05 0.81 -10.60
CA LYS A 202 12.98 0.10 -9.87
C LYS A 202 12.47 0.92 -8.68
N MET A 203 13.37 1.46 -7.85
CA MET A 203 12.99 2.24 -6.65
C MET A 203 12.35 3.57 -7.01
N ARG A 204 12.93 4.28 -7.98
CA ARG A 204 12.38 5.53 -8.51
C ARG A 204 10.96 5.32 -9.04
N ASP A 205 10.77 4.31 -9.89
CA ASP A 205 9.49 4.03 -10.55
C ASP A 205 8.42 3.61 -9.53
N THR A 206 8.81 2.86 -8.49
CA THR A 206 7.94 2.54 -7.35
C THR A 206 7.43 3.79 -6.64
N LEU A 207 8.30 4.76 -6.33
CA LEU A 207 7.88 6.02 -5.69
C LEU A 207 7.02 6.90 -6.61
N VAL A 208 7.30 6.90 -7.91
CA VAL A 208 6.46 7.58 -8.91
C VAL A 208 5.09 6.92 -8.99
N THR A 209 5.02 5.58 -9.03
CA THR A 209 3.77 4.83 -9.03
C THR A 209 2.96 5.11 -7.76
N ARG A 210 3.61 5.16 -6.59
CA ARG A 210 2.96 5.58 -5.34
C ARG A 210 2.29 6.96 -5.46
N ALA A 211 2.98 7.92 -6.06
CA ALA A 211 2.42 9.27 -6.27
C ALA A 211 1.24 9.25 -7.25
N LEU A 212 1.27 8.41 -8.29
CA LEU A 212 0.15 8.23 -9.22
C LEU A 212 -1.05 7.59 -8.54
N ILE A 213 -0.85 6.59 -7.68
CA ILE A 213 -1.91 5.97 -6.88
C ILE A 213 -2.57 7.03 -5.99
N ASN A 214 -1.78 7.82 -5.24
CA ASN A 214 -2.33 8.89 -4.40
C ASN A 214 -3.16 9.90 -5.21
N LYS A 215 -2.71 10.25 -6.41
CA LYS A 215 -3.44 11.15 -7.30
C LYS A 215 -4.77 10.53 -7.76
N ALA A 216 -4.76 9.27 -8.18
CA ALA A 216 -5.96 8.56 -8.60
C ALA A 216 -6.98 8.39 -7.45
N VAL A 217 -6.50 8.13 -6.23
CA VAL A 217 -7.35 8.06 -5.03
C VAL A 217 -8.05 9.39 -4.78
N ARG A 218 -7.31 10.51 -4.79
CA ARG A 218 -7.91 11.85 -4.61
C ARG A 218 -8.90 12.19 -5.72
N GLU A 219 -8.53 11.92 -6.98
CA GLU A 219 -9.42 12.17 -8.13
C GLU A 219 -10.77 11.46 -7.96
N TYR A 220 -10.76 10.18 -7.59
CA TYR A 220 -11.97 9.40 -7.41
C TYR A 220 -12.81 9.87 -6.20
N LEU A 221 -12.16 10.09 -5.06
CA LEU A 221 -12.88 10.48 -3.84
C LEU A 221 -13.45 11.89 -3.93
N ASP A 222 -12.74 12.82 -4.58
CA ASP A 222 -13.24 14.17 -4.87
C ASP A 222 -14.47 14.13 -5.79
N GLU A 223 -14.46 13.29 -6.84
CA GLU A 223 -15.62 13.07 -7.72
C GLU A 223 -16.83 12.47 -6.98
N LYS A 224 -16.59 11.73 -5.90
CA LYS A 224 -17.63 11.16 -5.01
C LYS A 224 -18.00 12.09 -3.84
N GLU A 225 -17.58 13.35 -3.88
CA GLU A 225 -17.89 14.39 -2.89
C GLU A 225 -17.35 14.11 -1.47
N PHE A 226 -16.26 13.33 -1.36
CA PHE A 226 -15.53 13.20 -0.09
C PHE A 226 -14.71 14.46 0.18
N VAL A 227 -14.59 14.81 1.46
CA VAL A 227 -13.78 15.93 1.93
C VAL A 227 -12.51 15.40 2.57
N GLU A 228 -11.34 15.83 2.07
CA GLU A 228 -10.05 15.52 2.70
C GLU A 228 -9.87 16.38 3.96
N ILE A 229 -9.85 15.74 5.14
CA ILE A 229 -9.75 16.43 6.43
C ILE A 229 -8.59 15.83 7.22
N GLU A 230 -7.63 16.68 7.60
CA GLU A 230 -6.52 16.30 8.45
C GLU A 230 -6.95 16.15 9.91
N THR A 231 -6.50 15.07 10.55
CA THR A 231 -6.68 14.80 11.97
C THR A 231 -5.36 14.98 12.73
N PRO A 232 -5.38 15.32 14.03
CA PRO A 232 -4.15 15.53 14.80
C PRO A 232 -3.32 14.26 14.98
N CYS A 233 -1.99 14.41 14.95
CA CYS A 233 -1.04 13.35 15.29
C CYS A 233 -0.76 13.24 16.81
N LEU A 234 -1.02 14.28 17.58
CA LEU A 234 -0.87 14.27 19.04
C LEU A 234 -2.23 14.07 19.68
N ILE A 235 -2.55 12.84 20.03
CA ILE A 235 -3.86 12.46 20.56
C ILE A 235 -3.75 11.86 21.97
N LYS A 236 -4.87 11.56 22.59
CA LYS A 236 -4.93 10.73 23.78
C LYS A 236 -4.66 9.27 23.41
N SER A 237 -3.93 8.53 24.25
CA SER A 237 -3.77 7.08 24.08
C SER A 237 -5.12 6.37 24.02
N THR A 238 -5.35 5.68 22.90
CA THR A 238 -6.58 4.91 22.61
C THR A 238 -6.16 3.61 21.93
N PRO A 239 -5.60 2.63 22.69
CA PRO A 239 -5.06 1.41 22.12
C PRO A 239 -6.15 0.64 21.35
N GLU A 240 -5.89 0.40 20.06
CA GLU A 240 -6.78 -0.29 19.11
C GLU A 240 -6.25 -1.69 18.72
N GLY A 241 -5.35 -2.26 19.54
CA GLY A 241 -4.76 -3.58 19.32
C GLY A 241 -3.22 -3.61 19.36
N ALA A 242 -2.55 -2.54 18.90
CA ALA A 242 -1.09 -2.38 19.04
C ALA A 242 -0.72 -1.52 20.27
N ARG A 243 0.56 -1.44 20.58
CA ARG A 243 1.07 -0.46 21.56
C ARG A 243 1.19 0.91 20.91
N ASP A 244 0.95 1.96 21.70
CA ASP A 244 1.10 3.34 21.26
C ASP A 244 2.54 3.83 21.41
N PHE A 245 3.00 4.65 20.47
CA PHE A 245 4.17 5.50 20.66
C PHE A 245 3.78 6.70 21.52
N LEU A 246 4.45 6.86 22.67
CA LEU A 246 4.16 7.94 23.64
C LEU A 246 5.06 9.15 23.39
N VAL A 247 4.48 10.35 23.43
CA VAL A 247 5.20 11.62 23.31
C VAL A 247 4.99 12.42 24.59
N PRO A 248 6.04 12.70 25.38
CA PRO A 248 5.91 13.40 26.64
C PRO A 248 5.50 14.87 26.45
N SER A 249 4.65 15.38 27.35
CA SER A 249 4.26 16.78 27.35
C SER A 249 5.22 17.62 28.18
N ARG A 250 5.87 18.61 27.54
CA ARG A 250 6.72 19.58 28.24
C ARG A 250 5.92 20.50 29.17
N LEU A 251 4.67 20.81 28.82
CA LEU A 251 3.83 21.74 29.59
C LEU A 251 3.09 21.06 30.75
N GLN A 252 2.88 19.76 30.68
CA GLN A 252 2.17 18.97 31.69
C GLN A 252 3.02 17.76 32.05
N HIS A 253 3.96 17.92 33.00
CA HIS A 253 4.86 16.88 33.43
C HIS A 253 4.06 15.66 33.94
N GLY A 254 4.51 14.45 33.56
CA GLY A 254 3.82 13.19 33.85
C GLY A 254 2.64 12.87 32.92
N SER A 255 2.31 13.76 31.97
CA SER A 255 1.30 13.52 30.94
C SER A 255 1.93 13.30 29.58
N PHE A 256 1.30 12.44 28.77
CA PHE A 256 1.79 12.05 27.45
C PHE A 256 0.69 12.19 26.41
N TYR A 257 1.09 12.60 25.22
CA TYR A 257 0.34 12.34 24.00
C TYR A 257 0.70 10.95 23.49
N ALA A 258 -0.16 10.39 22.65
CA ALA A 258 0.15 9.22 21.84
C ALA A 258 0.12 9.57 20.36
N LEU A 259 0.90 8.86 19.54
CA LEU A 259 0.78 8.91 18.08
C LEU A 259 -0.36 7.98 17.64
N PRO A 260 -1.22 8.37 16.67
CA PRO A 260 -2.42 7.64 16.32
C PRO A 260 -2.10 6.31 15.62
N GLN A 261 -2.72 5.23 16.05
CA GLN A 261 -2.69 3.94 15.35
C GLN A 261 -3.54 3.96 14.08
N SER A 262 -4.62 4.75 14.11
CA SER A 262 -5.49 5.13 13.02
C SER A 262 -6.32 6.35 13.43
N PRO A 263 -6.98 7.08 12.52
CA PRO A 263 -7.93 8.15 12.87
C PRO A 263 -9.33 7.63 13.24
N GLN A 264 -9.49 6.35 13.64
CA GLN A 264 -10.77 5.66 13.82
C GLN A 264 -11.80 6.47 14.63
N ILE A 265 -11.42 6.96 15.80
CA ILE A 265 -12.36 7.70 16.67
C ILE A 265 -12.68 9.08 16.07
N LEU A 266 -11.67 9.73 15.50
CA LEU A 266 -11.80 11.08 14.95
C LEU A 266 -12.71 11.11 13.72
N LYS A 267 -12.60 10.11 12.83
CA LYS A 267 -13.47 10.03 11.66
C LYS A 267 -14.94 9.77 12.03
N GLN A 268 -15.20 8.97 13.07
CA GLN A 268 -16.56 8.79 13.59
C GLN A 268 -17.12 10.10 14.19
N LEU A 269 -16.28 10.90 14.87
CA LEU A 269 -16.66 12.23 15.34
C LEU A 269 -16.96 13.20 14.19
N LEU A 270 -16.27 13.08 13.04
CA LEU A 270 -16.59 13.86 11.85
C LEU A 270 -17.97 13.50 11.28
N MET A 271 -18.39 12.24 11.38
CA MET A 271 -19.77 11.85 11.01
C MET A 271 -20.79 12.49 11.94
N VAL A 272 -20.54 12.48 13.27
CA VAL A 272 -21.39 13.21 14.25
C VAL A 272 -21.41 14.72 13.96
N ALA A 273 -20.29 15.26 13.47
CA ALA A 273 -20.20 16.68 13.06
C ALA A 273 -20.89 16.99 11.73
N GLY A 274 -21.46 15.99 11.04
CA GLY A 274 -22.21 16.19 9.80
C GLY A 274 -21.36 16.37 8.55
N MET A 275 -20.14 15.82 8.52
CA MET A 275 -19.26 15.91 7.35
C MET A 275 -19.62 14.93 6.25
N ASP A 276 -20.54 14.01 6.48
CA ASP A 276 -21.12 13.01 5.59
C ASP A 276 -20.10 12.07 4.90
N ARG A 277 -19.09 12.59 4.23
CA ARG A 277 -18.08 11.82 3.52
C ARG A 277 -16.70 12.41 3.79
N TYR A 278 -15.88 11.65 4.48
CA TYR A 278 -14.52 12.02 4.89
C TYR A 278 -13.51 11.07 4.28
N TYR A 279 -12.36 11.59 3.90
CA TYR A 279 -11.15 10.79 3.72
C TYR A 279 -9.90 11.54 4.16
N GLN A 280 -8.81 10.77 4.37
CA GLN A 280 -7.47 11.29 4.61
C GLN A 280 -6.42 10.28 4.15
N ILE A 281 -5.36 10.75 3.46
CA ILE A 281 -4.15 9.96 3.27
C ILE A 281 -3.24 10.22 4.47
N VAL A 282 -3.32 9.35 5.47
CA VAL A 282 -2.82 9.59 6.83
C VAL A 282 -1.65 8.68 7.18
N ARG A 283 -0.70 9.23 7.95
CA ARG A 283 0.35 8.46 8.60
C ARG A 283 -0.18 7.86 9.90
N CYS A 284 -0.01 6.53 10.03
CA CYS A 284 -0.38 5.75 11.21
C CYS A 284 0.88 5.19 11.87
N PHE A 285 0.81 4.95 13.20
CA PHE A 285 1.94 4.55 14.02
C PHE A 285 1.55 3.37 14.91
N ARG A 286 2.31 2.27 14.87
CA ARG A 286 2.08 1.09 15.72
C ARG A 286 3.41 0.54 16.23
N ASP A 287 3.54 0.43 17.55
CA ASP A 287 4.69 -0.19 18.19
C ASP A 287 4.43 -1.69 18.37
N GLU A 288 4.73 -2.45 17.34
CA GLU A 288 4.56 -3.89 17.27
C GLU A 288 5.75 -4.57 16.58
N ASP A 289 5.79 -5.89 16.54
CA ASP A 289 6.86 -6.63 15.87
C ASP A 289 6.91 -6.32 14.39
N PHE A 290 8.08 -5.89 13.90
CA PHE A 290 8.30 -5.49 12.52
C PHE A 290 8.60 -6.70 11.64
N ARG A 291 7.69 -6.97 10.70
CA ARG A 291 7.82 -8.05 9.70
C ARG A 291 7.94 -7.46 8.30
N GLY A 292 8.06 -8.31 7.28
CA GLY A 292 8.17 -7.87 5.89
C GLY A 292 7.00 -6.98 5.41
N ASP A 293 5.82 -7.17 5.98
CA ASP A 293 4.58 -6.45 5.70
C ASP A 293 4.16 -5.43 6.78
N ARG A 294 5.04 -5.14 7.78
CA ARG A 294 4.78 -4.21 8.89
C ARG A 294 5.93 -3.23 9.11
N GLN A 295 5.56 -1.98 9.36
CA GLN A 295 6.47 -0.88 9.73
C GLN A 295 5.89 -0.11 10.92
N PRO A 296 6.73 0.51 11.78
CA PRO A 296 6.24 1.28 12.93
C PRO A 296 5.45 2.51 12.51
N GLU A 297 5.71 3.00 11.32
CA GLU A 297 4.97 4.08 10.67
C GLU A 297 4.65 3.69 9.23
N PHE A 298 3.39 3.82 8.85
CA PHE A 298 2.87 3.43 7.54
C PHE A 298 1.75 4.39 7.11
N THR A 299 1.28 4.26 5.88
CA THR A 299 0.27 5.17 5.34
C THR A 299 -1.02 4.42 5.04
N GLN A 300 -2.15 5.00 5.47
CA GLN A 300 -3.49 4.55 5.08
C GLN A 300 -4.20 5.59 4.22
N VAL A 301 -5.08 5.13 3.34
CA VAL A 301 -6.20 5.93 2.85
C VAL A 301 -7.38 5.59 3.74
N ASP A 302 -7.70 6.49 4.65
CA ASP A 302 -8.76 6.31 5.63
C ASP A 302 -10.03 7.04 5.20
N CYS A 303 -11.18 6.36 5.26
CA CYS A 303 -12.45 6.87 4.76
C CYS A 303 -13.59 6.56 5.74
N GLU A 304 -14.61 7.46 5.80
CA GLU A 304 -15.85 7.23 6.54
C GLU A 304 -17.02 7.93 5.83
N MET A 305 -18.21 7.32 5.88
CA MET A 305 -19.43 7.79 5.23
C MET A 305 -20.63 7.69 6.18
N SER A 306 -21.51 8.70 6.18
CA SER A 306 -22.78 8.68 6.90
C SER A 306 -23.94 8.17 6.05
N PHE A 307 -24.97 7.64 6.71
CA PHE A 307 -26.23 7.17 6.09
C PHE A 307 -26.05 6.08 5.05
N VAL A 308 -25.20 5.09 5.36
CA VAL A 308 -24.80 4.01 4.45
C VAL A 308 -25.06 2.63 5.03
N HIS A 309 -25.27 1.68 4.13
CA HIS A 309 -25.23 0.23 4.36
C HIS A 309 -23.95 -0.38 3.76
N GLN A 310 -23.71 -1.67 3.99
CA GLN A 310 -22.55 -2.37 3.43
C GLN A 310 -22.48 -2.29 1.89
N GLU A 311 -23.62 -2.30 1.21
CA GLU A 311 -23.67 -2.22 -0.26
C GLU A 311 -23.09 -0.91 -0.79
N ASP A 312 -23.38 0.22 -0.14
CA ASP A 312 -22.83 1.53 -0.51
C ASP A 312 -21.31 1.56 -0.36
N ILE A 313 -20.79 0.87 0.65
CA ILE A 313 -19.35 0.70 0.89
C ILE A 313 -18.72 -0.13 -0.24
N PHE A 314 -19.33 -1.26 -0.57
CA PHE A 314 -18.80 -2.16 -1.61
C PHE A 314 -18.80 -1.48 -2.98
N GLU A 315 -19.84 -0.74 -3.32
CA GLU A 315 -19.90 0.03 -4.56
C GLU A 315 -18.82 1.13 -4.58
N THR A 316 -18.76 1.94 -3.53
CA THR A 316 -17.84 3.09 -3.47
C THR A 316 -16.38 2.66 -3.48
N PHE A 317 -15.98 1.76 -2.60
CA PHE A 317 -14.56 1.39 -2.46
C PHE A 317 -14.12 0.27 -3.40
N GLY A 318 -15.04 -0.55 -3.89
CA GLY A 318 -14.82 -1.41 -5.05
C GLY A 318 -14.54 -0.57 -6.31
N GLY A 319 -15.32 0.48 -6.52
CA GLY A 319 -15.09 1.45 -7.60
C GLY A 319 -13.77 2.20 -7.47
N LEU A 320 -13.36 2.56 -6.24
CA LEU A 320 -12.06 3.20 -6.00
C LEU A 320 -10.89 2.33 -6.47
N ILE A 321 -10.85 1.07 -6.07
CA ILE A 321 -9.75 0.18 -6.47
C ILE A 321 -9.75 -0.08 -7.98
N GLN A 322 -10.93 -0.24 -8.61
CA GLN A 322 -11.06 -0.36 -10.07
C GLN A 322 -10.52 0.89 -10.79
N HIS A 323 -10.85 2.08 -10.27
CA HIS A 323 -10.33 3.36 -10.81
C HIS A 323 -8.80 3.44 -10.71
N VAL A 324 -8.23 3.08 -9.55
CA VAL A 324 -6.78 3.05 -9.34
C VAL A 324 -6.10 2.11 -10.33
N PHE A 325 -6.62 0.88 -10.52
CA PHE A 325 -6.09 -0.09 -11.49
C PHE A 325 -6.13 0.45 -12.92
N LYS A 326 -7.26 1.05 -13.30
CA LYS A 326 -7.41 1.64 -14.63
C LYS A 326 -6.44 2.78 -14.89
N LYS A 327 -6.28 3.69 -13.91
CA LYS A 327 -5.44 4.89 -14.05
C LYS A 327 -3.94 4.57 -14.00
N VAL A 328 -3.53 3.62 -13.17
CA VAL A 328 -2.11 3.36 -12.89
C VAL A 328 -1.55 2.23 -13.77
N LEU A 329 -2.30 1.15 -13.94
CA LEU A 329 -1.87 -0.04 -14.68
C LEU A 329 -2.53 -0.17 -16.06
N SER A 330 -3.47 0.70 -16.41
CA SER A 330 -4.32 0.56 -17.61
C SER A 330 -5.05 -0.79 -17.65
N TYR A 331 -5.34 -1.37 -16.49
CA TYR A 331 -5.98 -2.66 -16.32
C TYR A 331 -7.45 -2.49 -15.89
N ASP A 332 -8.36 -3.13 -16.61
CA ASP A 332 -9.78 -3.15 -16.26
C ASP A 332 -10.04 -4.31 -15.27
N LEU A 333 -10.06 -3.96 -13.98
CA LEU A 333 -10.34 -4.92 -12.93
C LEU A 333 -11.82 -5.36 -12.99
N PRO A 334 -12.14 -6.66 -13.03
CA PRO A 334 -13.52 -7.14 -13.04
C PRO A 334 -14.28 -6.77 -11.76
N ALA A 335 -15.60 -7.00 -11.75
CA ALA A 335 -16.41 -6.84 -10.55
C ALA A 335 -15.87 -7.74 -9.42
N LEU A 336 -15.73 -7.17 -8.21
CA LEU A 336 -15.19 -7.86 -7.06
C LEU A 336 -16.22 -8.87 -6.53
N THR A 337 -15.81 -10.12 -6.40
CA THR A 337 -16.63 -11.18 -5.78
C THR A 337 -16.63 -11.05 -4.26
N ARG A 338 -17.64 -11.62 -3.61
CA ARG A 338 -17.76 -11.67 -2.16
C ARG A 338 -17.66 -13.11 -1.68
N LEU A 339 -16.92 -13.30 -0.61
CA LEU A 339 -16.77 -14.60 0.05
C LEU A 339 -16.97 -14.38 1.55
N ARG A 340 -17.76 -15.23 2.18
CA ARG A 340 -17.95 -15.19 3.64
C ARG A 340 -16.69 -15.67 4.34
N TYR A 341 -16.40 -15.10 5.50
CA TYR A 341 -15.25 -15.46 6.33
C TYR A 341 -15.17 -16.98 6.59
N ASP A 342 -16.28 -17.60 7.00
CA ASP A 342 -16.32 -19.05 7.25
C ASP A 342 -15.99 -19.88 6.01
N ASP A 343 -16.50 -19.47 4.83
CA ASP A 343 -16.24 -20.14 3.56
C ASP A 343 -14.78 -19.93 3.12
N ALA A 344 -14.20 -18.76 3.38
CA ALA A 344 -12.78 -18.51 3.12
C ALA A 344 -11.88 -19.44 3.94
N LEU A 345 -12.14 -19.55 5.23
CA LEU A 345 -11.42 -20.49 6.12
C LEU A 345 -11.64 -21.95 5.72
N LYS A 346 -12.87 -22.32 5.36
CA LYS A 346 -13.21 -23.70 4.97
C LYS A 346 -12.55 -24.11 3.66
N LEU A 347 -12.64 -23.26 2.63
CA LEU A 347 -12.19 -23.60 1.28
C LEU A 347 -10.71 -23.29 1.02
N TYR A 348 -10.13 -22.36 1.75
CA TYR A 348 -8.77 -21.86 1.46
C TYR A 348 -7.85 -21.82 2.68
N GLY A 349 -8.37 -22.04 3.89
CA GLY A 349 -7.61 -22.07 5.13
C GLY A 349 -7.07 -20.70 5.57
N SER A 350 -7.64 -19.62 5.03
CA SER A 350 -7.22 -18.25 5.30
C SER A 350 -8.38 -17.27 5.09
N ASP A 351 -8.43 -16.21 5.89
CA ASP A 351 -9.29 -15.03 5.76
C ASP A 351 -8.88 -14.12 4.60
N LYS A 352 -7.72 -14.35 4.00
CA LYS A 352 -7.15 -13.60 2.87
C LYS A 352 -6.66 -14.55 1.77
N PRO A 353 -7.57 -15.29 1.11
CA PRO A 353 -7.20 -16.29 0.12
C PRO A 353 -6.67 -15.66 -1.17
N ASP A 354 -5.64 -16.28 -1.75
CA ASP A 354 -5.22 -15.98 -3.13
C ASP A 354 -6.05 -16.87 -4.08
N LEU A 355 -6.88 -16.24 -4.92
CA LEU A 355 -7.77 -16.94 -5.86
C LEU A 355 -7.25 -16.93 -7.31
N ARG A 356 -5.97 -16.58 -7.54
CA ARG A 356 -5.37 -16.62 -8.88
C ARG A 356 -5.17 -18.04 -9.43
N PHE A 357 -5.39 -19.06 -8.59
CA PHE A 357 -5.31 -20.47 -8.96
C PHE A 357 -6.38 -21.30 -8.25
N ASP A 358 -6.82 -22.38 -8.89
CA ASP A 358 -7.85 -23.29 -8.37
C ASP A 358 -7.20 -24.45 -7.60
N CYS A 359 -7.26 -24.37 -6.25
CA CYS A 359 -6.84 -25.44 -5.34
C CYS A 359 -7.57 -25.25 -4.01
N LYS A 360 -8.77 -25.82 -3.90
CA LYS A 360 -9.62 -25.71 -2.70
C LYS A 360 -9.34 -26.83 -1.73
N ILE A 361 -9.53 -26.55 -0.44
CA ILE A 361 -9.55 -27.55 0.61
C ILE A 361 -10.87 -28.31 0.51
N VAL A 362 -10.79 -29.62 0.53
CA VAL A 362 -11.95 -30.53 0.54
C VAL A 362 -11.99 -31.26 1.87
N GLU A 363 -13.09 -31.14 2.60
CA GLU A 363 -13.33 -31.85 3.85
C GLU A 363 -13.92 -33.26 3.56
N LEU A 364 -13.40 -34.27 4.24
CA LEU A 364 -13.70 -35.68 3.98
C LEU A 364 -14.54 -36.33 5.06
N ASN A 365 -14.80 -35.70 6.20
CA ASN A 365 -15.47 -36.35 7.35
C ASN A 365 -16.77 -37.11 6.99
N SER A 366 -17.54 -36.59 6.03
CA SER A 366 -18.82 -37.18 5.60
C SER A 366 -18.68 -38.27 4.55
N VAL A 367 -17.52 -38.42 3.92
CA VAL A 367 -17.28 -39.33 2.79
C VAL A 367 -16.16 -40.34 3.07
N LEU A 368 -15.59 -40.34 4.27
CA LEU A 368 -14.55 -41.29 4.65
C LEU A 368 -15.12 -42.71 4.71
N PRO A 369 -14.53 -43.66 3.97
CA PRO A 369 -14.90 -45.05 4.14
C PRO A 369 -14.47 -45.57 5.52
N THR A 370 -15.21 -46.49 6.07
CA THR A 370 -14.88 -47.17 7.33
C THR A 370 -13.52 -47.85 7.20
N SER A 371 -12.58 -47.56 8.09
CA SER A 371 -11.25 -48.16 8.12
C SER A 371 -10.70 -48.25 9.53
N GLU A 372 -9.66 -49.06 9.73
CA GLU A 372 -8.91 -49.14 10.98
C GLU A 372 -7.80 -48.05 11.12
N PHE A 373 -7.76 -47.09 10.22
CA PHE A 373 -6.73 -46.06 10.23
C PHE A 373 -6.94 -45.06 11.38
N ALA A 374 -6.25 -45.29 12.48
CA ALA A 374 -6.40 -44.57 13.74
C ALA A 374 -6.24 -43.05 13.62
N VAL A 375 -5.42 -42.56 12.68
CA VAL A 375 -5.19 -41.10 12.51
C VAL A 375 -6.47 -40.38 12.10
N PHE A 376 -7.25 -40.96 11.15
CA PHE A 376 -8.52 -40.38 10.74
C PHE A 376 -9.57 -40.50 11.84
N ASN A 377 -9.69 -41.71 12.41
CA ASN A 377 -10.68 -41.98 13.45
C ASN A 377 -10.48 -41.08 14.68
N ASN A 378 -9.23 -40.91 15.14
CA ASN A 378 -8.92 -40.07 16.29
C ASN A 378 -9.19 -38.57 16.00
N ALA A 379 -8.90 -38.09 14.79
CA ALA A 379 -9.21 -36.71 14.40
C ALA A 379 -10.72 -36.45 14.42
N VAL A 380 -11.51 -37.33 13.79
CA VAL A 380 -12.98 -37.15 13.70
C VAL A 380 -13.64 -37.30 15.09
N THR A 381 -13.27 -38.34 15.86
CA THR A 381 -13.83 -38.54 17.22
C THR A 381 -13.41 -37.47 18.20
N GLY A 382 -12.24 -36.83 17.98
CA GLY A 382 -11.76 -35.69 18.75
C GLY A 382 -12.39 -34.35 18.36
N GLY A 383 -13.38 -34.33 17.45
CA GLY A 383 -14.02 -33.09 16.98
C GLY A 383 -13.20 -32.29 15.96
N GLY A 384 -12.16 -32.91 15.40
CA GLY A 384 -11.36 -32.35 14.32
C GLY A 384 -11.85 -32.74 12.93
N ILE A 385 -11.01 -32.51 11.91
CA ILE A 385 -11.33 -32.82 10.51
C ILE A 385 -10.24 -33.63 9.83
N VAL A 386 -10.68 -34.38 8.83
CA VAL A 386 -9.84 -34.92 7.77
C VAL A 386 -10.12 -34.10 6.52
N ALA A 387 -9.12 -33.47 5.97
CA ALA A 387 -9.27 -32.64 4.78
C ALA A 387 -7.99 -32.67 3.94
N GLY A 388 -8.09 -32.25 2.69
CA GLY A 388 -6.94 -32.29 1.79
C GLY A 388 -7.04 -31.34 0.62
N LEU A 389 -6.01 -31.41 -0.23
CA LEU A 389 -5.88 -30.65 -1.48
C LEU A 389 -5.70 -31.61 -2.64
N ASN A 390 -6.22 -31.24 -3.81
CA ASN A 390 -5.87 -31.89 -5.07
C ASN A 390 -4.79 -31.06 -5.79
N ALA A 391 -3.56 -31.56 -5.80
CA ALA A 391 -2.47 -31.02 -6.60
C ALA A 391 -2.56 -31.60 -8.02
N LYS A 392 -3.33 -30.92 -8.88
CA LYS A 392 -3.59 -31.34 -10.26
C LYS A 392 -2.29 -31.51 -11.05
N GLY A 393 -2.13 -32.64 -11.75
CA GLY A 393 -0.95 -32.96 -12.57
C GLY A 393 0.31 -33.29 -11.78
N CYS A 394 0.26 -33.47 -10.46
CA CYS A 394 1.42 -33.67 -9.59
C CYS A 394 1.67 -35.13 -9.17
N ALA A 395 1.00 -36.13 -9.77
CA ALA A 395 1.26 -37.56 -9.46
C ALA A 395 2.71 -37.97 -9.68
N THR A 396 3.41 -37.29 -10.60
CA THR A 396 4.83 -37.50 -10.94
C THR A 396 5.80 -37.03 -9.86
N PHE A 397 5.36 -36.34 -8.82
CA PHE A 397 6.22 -35.89 -7.72
C PHE A 397 6.96 -37.10 -7.14
N THR A 398 8.28 -36.93 -7.04
CA THR A 398 9.16 -37.94 -6.42
C THR A 398 8.88 -38.04 -4.92
N ARG A 399 9.34 -39.15 -4.31
CA ARG A 399 9.28 -39.30 -2.86
C ARG A 399 9.94 -38.12 -2.13
N LYS A 400 11.10 -37.64 -2.61
CA LYS A 400 11.78 -36.49 -2.03
C LYS A 400 10.88 -35.24 -2.01
N GLN A 401 10.19 -34.94 -3.11
CA GLN A 401 9.28 -33.79 -3.20
C GLN A 401 8.08 -33.93 -2.24
N THR A 402 7.49 -35.13 -2.10
CA THR A 402 6.41 -35.35 -1.14
C THR A 402 6.89 -35.33 0.31
N ASP A 403 8.12 -35.79 0.58
CA ASP A 403 8.74 -35.66 1.91
C ASP A 403 9.01 -34.19 2.26
N GLU A 404 9.48 -33.37 1.32
CA GLU A 404 9.64 -31.91 1.49
C GLU A 404 8.31 -31.22 1.84
N LEU A 405 7.20 -31.56 1.18
CA LEU A 405 5.87 -31.04 1.51
C LEU A 405 5.40 -31.51 2.90
N THR A 406 5.76 -32.73 3.30
CA THR A 406 5.46 -33.25 4.62
C THR A 406 6.24 -32.50 5.70
N GLU A 407 7.52 -32.23 5.50
CA GLU A 407 8.32 -31.42 6.43
C GLU A 407 7.83 -29.95 6.47
N PHE A 408 7.38 -29.41 5.35
CA PHE A 408 6.77 -28.09 5.29
C PHE A 408 5.56 -27.96 6.24
N VAL A 409 4.64 -28.93 6.26
CA VAL A 409 3.47 -28.89 7.16
C VAL A 409 3.78 -29.26 8.60
N LYS A 410 4.90 -29.94 8.86
CA LYS A 410 5.39 -30.25 10.22
C LYS A 410 6.06 -29.06 10.90
N ALA A 411 6.50 -28.04 10.15
CA ALA A 411 7.17 -26.86 10.72
C ALA A 411 6.37 -26.31 11.93
N SER A 412 7.06 -25.87 12.98
CA SER A 412 6.52 -25.59 14.31
C SER A 412 5.26 -24.68 14.32
N HIS A 413 5.21 -23.72 13.42
CA HIS A 413 4.07 -22.81 13.29
C HIS A 413 2.84 -23.42 12.55
N ARG A 414 3.00 -24.57 11.87
CA ARG A 414 1.92 -25.35 11.21
C ARG A 414 1.54 -26.55 12.04
N GLY A 415 2.53 -27.29 12.52
CA GLY A 415 2.46 -28.30 13.58
C GLY A 415 1.65 -29.54 13.24
N LEU A 416 1.39 -29.86 11.96
CA LEU A 416 0.80 -31.14 11.57
C LEU A 416 1.80 -32.29 11.78
N ASN A 417 1.29 -33.48 12.09
CA ASN A 417 2.13 -34.67 12.27
C ASN A 417 2.64 -35.28 10.95
N GLY A 418 2.01 -34.95 9.81
CA GLY A 418 2.40 -35.43 8.48
C GLY A 418 1.33 -35.21 7.43
N LEU A 419 1.63 -35.63 6.20
CA LEU A 419 0.72 -35.67 5.08
C LEU A 419 0.50 -37.11 4.59
N ILE A 420 -0.73 -37.43 4.27
CA ILE A 420 -1.09 -38.63 3.55
C ILE A 420 -1.16 -38.29 2.08
N THR A 421 -0.48 -39.11 1.25
CA THR A 421 -0.43 -38.90 -0.20
C THR A 421 -1.23 -39.98 -0.91
N VAL A 422 -2.06 -39.60 -1.91
CA VAL A 422 -2.74 -40.53 -2.82
C VAL A 422 -2.45 -40.09 -4.25
N LYS A 423 -1.82 -40.95 -5.04
CA LYS A 423 -1.43 -40.71 -6.42
C LYS A 423 -2.37 -41.41 -7.38
N PHE A 424 -2.95 -40.64 -8.29
CA PHE A 424 -3.71 -41.16 -9.43
C PHE A 424 -2.80 -41.17 -10.64
N ASN A 425 -2.13 -42.31 -10.87
CA ASN A 425 -1.12 -42.41 -11.91
C ASN A 425 -1.75 -42.39 -13.32
N GLU A 426 -0.95 -42.00 -14.34
CA GLU A 426 -1.38 -41.94 -15.74
C GLU A 426 -1.85 -43.30 -16.29
N ASP A 427 -1.25 -44.41 -15.81
CA ASP A 427 -1.67 -45.80 -16.16
C ASP A 427 -3.02 -46.19 -15.55
N GLY A 428 -3.61 -45.31 -14.74
CA GLY A 428 -4.88 -45.53 -14.06
C GLY A 428 -4.79 -46.26 -12.72
N THR A 429 -3.60 -46.62 -12.25
CA THR A 429 -3.40 -47.20 -10.91
C THR A 429 -3.48 -46.12 -9.84
N VAL A 430 -3.97 -46.46 -8.65
CA VAL A 430 -4.01 -45.55 -7.50
C VAL A 430 -3.07 -46.11 -6.43
N LYS A 431 -2.17 -45.27 -5.93
CA LYS A 431 -1.20 -45.60 -4.87
C LYS A 431 -1.25 -44.58 -3.75
N SER A 432 -1.14 -45.08 -2.51
CA SER A 432 -1.19 -44.20 -1.33
C SER A 432 -0.08 -44.53 -0.34
N SER A 433 0.25 -43.59 0.52
CA SER A 433 1.09 -43.82 1.70
C SER A 433 0.38 -44.67 2.77
N ILE A 434 -0.93 -44.91 2.60
CA ILE A 434 -1.79 -45.67 3.54
C ILE A 434 -2.46 -46.88 2.88
N ASP A 435 -1.88 -47.47 1.83
CA ASP A 435 -2.39 -48.68 1.10
C ASP A 435 -2.66 -49.88 2.02
N LYS A 436 -2.03 -49.93 3.21
CA LYS A 436 -2.29 -50.97 4.21
C LYS A 436 -3.66 -50.90 4.87
N PHE A 437 -4.29 -49.73 4.85
CA PHE A 437 -5.57 -49.46 5.54
C PHE A 437 -6.73 -49.21 4.57
N PHE A 438 -6.44 -48.88 3.31
CA PHE A 438 -7.44 -48.57 2.28
C PHE A 438 -7.10 -49.32 0.99
N ASN A 439 -8.09 -50.04 0.48
CA ASN A 439 -7.98 -50.63 -0.84
C ASN A 439 -8.15 -49.61 -1.96
N GLU A 440 -7.86 -49.98 -3.20
CA GLU A 440 -7.91 -49.06 -4.34
C GLU A 440 -9.32 -48.50 -4.59
N GLU A 441 -10.39 -49.26 -4.35
CA GLU A 441 -11.78 -48.80 -4.51
C GLU A 441 -12.09 -47.69 -3.50
N GLN A 442 -11.72 -47.86 -2.24
CA GLN A 442 -11.88 -46.85 -1.19
C GLN A 442 -11.07 -45.58 -1.48
N LEU A 443 -9.84 -45.72 -2.01
CA LEU A 443 -9.04 -44.59 -2.42
C LEU A 443 -9.65 -43.84 -3.62
N ARG A 444 -10.31 -44.54 -4.53
CA ARG A 444 -11.06 -43.93 -5.63
C ARG A 444 -12.31 -43.18 -5.14
N GLU A 445 -13.01 -43.72 -4.13
CA GLU A 445 -14.13 -42.99 -3.49
C GLU A 445 -13.65 -41.68 -2.84
N ILE A 446 -12.54 -41.72 -2.12
CA ILE A 446 -11.90 -40.47 -1.61
C ILE A 446 -11.57 -39.54 -2.78
N GLY A 447 -11.02 -40.07 -3.87
CA GLY A 447 -10.68 -39.28 -5.06
C GLY A 447 -11.87 -38.57 -5.71
N LYS A 448 -13.07 -39.16 -5.67
CA LYS A 448 -14.29 -38.50 -6.20
C LYS A 448 -14.61 -37.20 -5.48
N ALA A 449 -14.39 -37.12 -4.17
CA ALA A 449 -14.61 -35.91 -3.40
C ALA A 449 -13.71 -34.74 -3.86
N PHE A 450 -12.55 -35.06 -4.42
CA PHE A 450 -11.59 -34.10 -4.95
C PHE A 450 -11.72 -33.88 -6.47
N ASP A 451 -12.66 -34.52 -7.15
CA ASP A 451 -12.70 -34.57 -8.61
C ASP A 451 -11.35 -34.99 -9.22
N ALA A 452 -10.69 -35.97 -8.58
CA ALA A 452 -9.33 -36.35 -8.95
C ALA A 452 -9.33 -37.10 -10.29
N GLN A 453 -8.39 -36.69 -11.14
CA GLN A 453 -8.16 -37.27 -12.45
C GLN A 453 -6.82 -38.01 -12.49
N LYS A 454 -6.56 -38.75 -13.58
CA LYS A 454 -5.23 -39.31 -13.85
C LYS A 454 -4.20 -38.21 -13.88
N GLY A 455 -3.06 -38.44 -13.28
CA GLY A 455 -2.00 -37.45 -13.11
C GLY A 455 -2.07 -36.63 -11.83
N ASP A 456 -3.13 -36.74 -11.01
CA ASP A 456 -3.33 -35.92 -9.81
C ASP A 456 -2.70 -36.54 -8.54
N LEU A 457 -2.31 -35.66 -7.62
CA LEU A 457 -1.79 -36.02 -6.30
C LEU A 457 -2.68 -35.42 -5.22
N LEU A 458 -3.32 -36.23 -4.41
CA LEU A 458 -4.02 -35.75 -3.21
C LEU A 458 -3.06 -35.70 -2.03
N LEU A 459 -3.17 -34.61 -1.27
CA LEU A 459 -2.43 -34.33 -0.05
C LEU A 459 -3.42 -34.14 1.09
N ILE A 460 -3.51 -35.13 2.00
CA ILE A 460 -4.55 -35.18 3.03
C ILE A 460 -3.92 -35.06 4.41
N ALA A 461 -4.56 -34.31 5.30
CA ALA A 461 -4.18 -34.10 6.69
C ALA A 461 -5.36 -34.36 7.62
N ALA A 462 -5.06 -34.71 8.89
CA ALA A 462 -6.05 -34.96 9.92
C ALA A 462 -5.53 -34.45 11.28
N ASP A 463 -6.26 -33.54 11.89
CA ASP A 463 -5.96 -32.94 13.22
C ASP A 463 -7.15 -32.04 13.63
N LYS A 464 -6.95 -31.13 14.63
CA LYS A 464 -7.91 -30.05 14.95
C LYS A 464 -8.22 -29.20 13.74
N THR A 465 -9.47 -28.76 13.60
CA THR A 465 -9.98 -28.03 12.42
C THR A 465 -9.15 -26.81 12.05
N SER A 466 -8.85 -25.93 13.02
CA SER A 466 -8.08 -24.70 12.79
C SER A 466 -6.67 -25.01 12.26
N LYS A 467 -6.03 -26.03 12.83
CA LYS A 467 -4.68 -26.45 12.48
C LYS A 467 -4.61 -27.06 11.07
N VAL A 468 -5.57 -27.91 10.70
CA VAL A 468 -5.63 -28.53 9.37
C VAL A 468 -5.87 -27.46 8.31
N ARG A 469 -6.89 -26.61 8.49
CA ARG A 469 -7.23 -25.56 7.53
C ARG A 469 -6.08 -24.61 7.29
N LYS A 470 -5.46 -24.09 8.36
CA LYS A 470 -4.29 -23.20 8.26
C LYS A 470 -3.12 -23.85 7.52
N SER A 471 -2.78 -25.09 7.87
CA SER A 471 -1.64 -25.78 7.26
C SER A 471 -1.88 -26.13 5.79
N LEU A 472 -3.11 -26.52 5.42
CA LEU A 472 -3.48 -26.73 4.03
C LEU A 472 -3.56 -25.42 3.24
N GLY A 473 -3.99 -24.32 3.87
CA GLY A 473 -3.96 -22.99 3.29
C GLY A 473 -2.54 -22.55 2.91
N ASP A 474 -1.57 -22.76 3.81
CA ASP A 474 -0.16 -22.51 3.51
C ASP A 474 0.38 -23.47 2.43
N LEU A 475 -0.01 -24.74 2.49
CA LEU A 475 0.45 -25.77 1.54
C LEU A 475 -0.03 -25.47 0.12
N ARG A 476 -1.26 -24.96 -0.07
CA ARG A 476 -1.75 -24.58 -1.40
C ARG A 476 -0.93 -23.46 -2.04
N LEU A 477 -0.47 -22.49 -1.24
CA LEU A 477 0.41 -21.40 -1.72
C LEU A 477 1.80 -21.95 -2.11
N GLU A 478 2.35 -22.87 -1.32
CA GLU A 478 3.63 -23.51 -1.62
C GLU A 478 3.55 -24.35 -2.91
N LEU A 479 2.44 -25.07 -3.11
CA LEU A 479 2.18 -25.81 -4.35
C LEU A 479 2.08 -24.87 -5.55
N ALA A 480 1.37 -23.76 -5.42
CA ALA A 480 1.24 -22.76 -6.48
C ALA A 480 2.59 -22.18 -6.90
N LYS A 481 3.45 -21.89 -5.91
CA LYS A 481 4.81 -21.40 -6.13
C LYS A 481 5.70 -22.46 -6.83
N LYS A 482 5.70 -23.69 -6.32
CA LYS A 482 6.52 -24.79 -6.88
C LYS A 482 6.14 -25.15 -8.31
N ASN A 483 4.86 -25.03 -8.66
CA ASN A 483 4.34 -25.40 -9.97
C ASN A 483 4.10 -24.21 -10.90
N ASN A 484 4.44 -22.99 -10.51
CA ASN A 484 4.21 -21.76 -11.29
C ASN A 484 2.74 -21.61 -11.74
N TRP A 485 1.79 -21.90 -10.85
CA TRP A 485 0.36 -21.79 -11.17
C TRP A 485 -0.12 -20.34 -11.30
N ILE A 486 0.58 -19.41 -10.67
CA ILE A 486 0.29 -17.98 -10.73
C ILE A 486 1.11 -17.37 -11.86
N LYS A 487 0.45 -16.69 -12.80
CA LYS A 487 1.11 -15.97 -13.90
C LYS A 487 1.37 -14.52 -13.51
N GLU A 488 2.44 -13.97 -14.06
CA GLU A 488 2.71 -12.55 -13.92
C GLU A 488 1.58 -11.72 -14.56
N GLY A 489 1.11 -10.70 -13.87
CA GLY A 489 -0.01 -9.87 -14.32
C GLY A 489 -1.41 -10.39 -13.97
N ASP A 490 -1.53 -11.59 -13.36
CA ASP A 490 -2.81 -12.07 -12.85
C ASP A 490 -3.20 -11.30 -11.56
N TRP A 491 -4.46 -10.86 -11.51
CA TRP A 491 -5.03 -10.16 -10.38
C TRP A 491 -6.27 -10.86 -9.85
N SER A 492 -6.32 -11.02 -8.54
CA SER A 492 -7.51 -11.47 -7.82
C SER A 492 -7.80 -10.47 -6.71
N VAL A 493 -8.94 -9.78 -6.82
CA VAL A 493 -9.43 -8.84 -5.80
C VAL A 493 -10.84 -9.25 -5.42
N LEU A 494 -11.08 -9.41 -4.11
CA LEU A 494 -12.37 -9.86 -3.58
C LEU A 494 -12.66 -9.22 -2.23
N TRP A 495 -13.92 -9.28 -1.83
CA TRP A 495 -14.37 -8.93 -0.49
C TRP A 495 -14.49 -10.21 0.37
N ILE A 496 -13.96 -10.17 1.59
CA ILE A 496 -14.30 -11.10 2.66
C ILE A 496 -15.28 -10.39 3.59
N VAL A 497 -16.38 -11.05 3.92
CA VAL A 497 -17.48 -10.46 4.68
C VAL A 497 -17.93 -11.37 5.81
N ASP A 498 -18.76 -10.85 6.72
CA ASP A 498 -19.39 -11.64 7.79
C ASP A 498 -18.38 -12.23 8.78
N PHE A 499 -17.38 -11.46 9.18
CA PHE A 499 -16.46 -11.85 10.25
C PHE A 499 -17.18 -12.04 11.59
N PRO A 500 -16.66 -12.84 12.52
CA PRO A 500 -17.18 -12.88 13.88
C PRO A 500 -17.04 -11.51 14.54
N LEU A 501 -18.01 -11.11 15.38
CA LEU A 501 -17.90 -9.90 16.20
C LEU A 501 -16.96 -10.13 17.37
N PHE A 502 -17.03 -11.33 17.95
CA PHE A 502 -16.24 -11.74 19.10
C PHE A 502 -15.44 -13.01 18.79
N GLU A 503 -14.26 -13.08 19.34
CA GLU A 503 -13.42 -14.28 19.36
C GLU A 503 -13.20 -14.75 20.80
N LYS A 504 -12.95 -16.04 20.96
CA LYS A 504 -12.59 -16.61 22.23
C LYS A 504 -11.09 -16.86 22.26
N ASP A 505 -10.41 -16.23 23.18
CA ASP A 505 -9.00 -16.49 23.41
C ASP A 505 -8.80 -17.96 23.81
N GLU A 506 -7.93 -18.68 23.11
CA GLU A 506 -7.75 -20.12 23.29
C GLU A 506 -7.07 -20.46 24.64
N GLU A 507 -6.28 -19.54 25.22
CA GLU A 507 -5.52 -19.78 26.46
C GLU A 507 -6.33 -19.39 27.68
N THR A 508 -6.95 -18.22 27.66
CA THR A 508 -7.68 -17.66 28.81
C THR A 508 -9.17 -17.98 28.79
N GLY A 509 -9.71 -18.32 27.62
CA GLY A 509 -11.15 -18.49 27.42
C GLY A 509 -11.94 -17.17 27.43
N ALA A 510 -11.28 -16.01 27.54
CA ALA A 510 -11.91 -14.70 27.56
C ALA A 510 -12.48 -14.36 26.18
N ILE A 511 -13.56 -13.58 26.17
CA ILE A 511 -14.13 -13.04 24.93
C ILE A 511 -13.40 -11.76 24.59
N THR A 512 -12.90 -11.69 23.36
CA THR A 512 -12.24 -10.52 22.77
C THR A 512 -12.95 -10.10 21.50
N PHE A 513 -12.66 -8.91 20.98
CA PHE A 513 -13.19 -8.48 19.67
C PHE A 513 -12.28 -8.98 18.53
N ALA A 514 -12.88 -9.38 17.41
CA ALA A 514 -12.11 -9.80 16.23
C ALA A 514 -11.43 -8.62 15.52
N HIS A 515 -12.06 -7.44 15.43
CA HIS A 515 -11.51 -6.23 14.79
C HIS A 515 -11.37 -5.08 15.78
N HIS A 516 -12.50 -4.44 16.15
CA HIS A 516 -12.54 -3.36 17.15
C HIS A 516 -13.95 -3.27 17.76
N PRO A 517 -14.13 -2.68 18.96
CA PRO A 517 -15.39 -2.73 19.70
C PRO A 517 -16.52 -1.85 19.12
N PHE A 518 -16.30 -1.18 18.01
CA PHE A 518 -17.30 -0.28 17.38
C PHE A 518 -17.94 -0.90 16.13
N CYS A 519 -17.67 -2.17 15.80
CA CYS A 519 -18.27 -2.88 14.68
C CYS A 519 -19.73 -3.21 14.97
N SER A 520 -20.63 -2.90 14.03
CA SER A 520 -22.05 -3.23 14.15
C SER A 520 -22.27 -4.72 13.97
N PRO A 521 -23.05 -5.37 14.86
CA PRO A 521 -23.49 -6.74 14.67
C PRO A 521 -24.47 -6.85 13.50
N HIS A 522 -24.59 -8.05 12.92
CA HIS A 522 -25.70 -8.35 12.02
C HIS A 522 -27.01 -8.36 12.81
N PRO A 523 -28.08 -7.69 12.33
CA PRO A 523 -29.38 -7.67 13.00
C PRO A 523 -29.96 -9.06 13.25
N GLU A 524 -29.71 -10.01 12.35
CA GLU A 524 -30.19 -11.39 12.44
C GLU A 524 -29.57 -12.16 13.62
N ASP A 525 -28.39 -11.78 14.08
CA ASP A 525 -27.62 -12.47 15.11
C ASP A 525 -27.80 -11.87 16.51
N MET A 526 -28.59 -10.80 16.63
CA MET A 526 -28.86 -10.13 17.92
C MET A 526 -29.43 -11.07 18.99
N GLN A 527 -30.11 -12.13 18.59
CA GLN A 527 -30.65 -13.15 19.48
C GLN A 527 -29.56 -13.97 20.20
N TYR A 528 -28.33 -13.99 19.70
CA TYR A 528 -27.22 -14.75 20.29
C TYR A 528 -26.41 -13.95 21.30
N PHE A 529 -26.59 -12.62 21.37
CA PHE A 529 -25.79 -11.74 22.21
C PHE A 529 -25.73 -12.16 23.69
N ASP A 530 -26.85 -12.58 24.24
CA ASP A 530 -26.99 -12.94 25.65
C ASP A 530 -26.80 -14.46 25.90
N THR A 531 -26.74 -15.29 24.84
CA THR A 531 -26.68 -16.75 24.96
C THR A 531 -25.35 -17.34 24.50
N ASP A 532 -24.85 -16.89 23.36
CA ASP A 532 -23.57 -17.33 22.76
C ASP A 532 -23.01 -16.22 21.87
N PRO A 533 -22.33 -15.22 22.46
CA PRO A 533 -21.83 -14.05 21.71
C PRO A 533 -20.82 -14.42 20.61
N THR A 534 -20.17 -15.61 20.67
CA THR A 534 -19.24 -16.06 19.63
C THR A 534 -19.93 -16.38 18.29
N ARG A 535 -21.25 -16.52 18.29
CA ARG A 535 -22.05 -16.74 17.07
C ARG A 535 -22.49 -15.44 16.39
N VAL A 536 -22.25 -14.29 17.03
CA VAL A 536 -22.64 -13.00 16.48
C VAL A 536 -21.66 -12.59 15.41
N ARG A 537 -22.12 -12.45 14.17
CA ARG A 537 -21.33 -11.91 13.06
C ARG A 537 -21.34 -10.38 13.13
N ALA A 538 -20.25 -9.78 12.72
CA ALA A 538 -20.14 -8.34 12.54
C ALA A 538 -20.37 -7.95 11.07
N GLN A 539 -20.89 -6.76 10.84
CA GLN A 539 -20.95 -6.13 9.53
C GLN A 539 -19.54 -5.56 9.15
N THR A 540 -18.51 -6.41 9.28
CA THR A 540 -17.13 -6.14 8.91
C THR A 540 -16.83 -6.71 7.53
N TYR A 541 -15.88 -6.09 6.87
CA TYR A 541 -15.45 -6.46 5.52
C TYR A 541 -13.99 -6.12 5.31
N ASP A 542 -13.28 -7.04 4.68
CA ASP A 542 -11.91 -6.83 4.20
C ASP A 542 -11.88 -6.95 2.68
N MET A 543 -11.01 -6.16 2.04
CA MET A 543 -10.68 -6.36 0.63
C MET A 543 -9.33 -7.06 0.55
N VAL A 544 -9.32 -8.17 -0.15
CA VAL A 544 -8.13 -9.01 -0.35
C VAL A 544 -7.67 -8.91 -1.78
N MET A 545 -6.38 -8.62 -1.98
CA MET A 545 -5.72 -8.59 -3.29
C MET A 545 -4.56 -9.58 -3.30
N ASN A 546 -4.64 -10.59 -4.18
CA ASN A 546 -3.56 -11.56 -4.36
C ASN A 546 -3.07 -12.20 -3.04
N GLY A 547 -4.01 -12.58 -2.17
CA GLY A 547 -3.69 -13.19 -0.88
C GLY A 547 -3.25 -12.21 0.21
N ASN A 548 -3.41 -10.91 0.00
CA ASN A 548 -3.08 -9.87 0.97
C ASN A 548 -4.31 -9.01 1.25
N GLU A 549 -4.61 -8.78 2.52
CA GLU A 549 -5.58 -7.79 2.96
C GLU A 549 -5.05 -6.38 2.62
N ILE A 550 -5.79 -5.65 1.79
CA ILE A 550 -5.44 -4.29 1.39
C ILE A 550 -6.37 -3.23 1.99
N LEU A 551 -7.52 -3.62 2.50
CA LEU A 551 -8.49 -2.77 3.17
C LEU A 551 -9.18 -3.57 4.26
N SER A 552 -9.46 -2.91 5.38
CA SER A 552 -10.37 -3.39 6.42
C SER A 552 -11.34 -2.30 6.85
N GLY A 553 -12.57 -2.70 7.18
CA GLY A 553 -13.61 -1.77 7.60
C GLY A 553 -14.85 -2.43 8.16
N SER A 554 -15.81 -1.61 8.61
CA SER A 554 -17.11 -2.09 9.10
C SER A 554 -18.18 -1.00 8.99
N ILE A 555 -19.45 -1.41 9.08
CA ILE A 555 -20.53 -0.55 9.55
C ILE A 555 -20.34 -0.36 11.04
N ARG A 556 -20.56 0.86 11.54
CA ARG A 556 -20.31 1.23 12.95
C ARG A 556 -21.56 1.17 13.79
N ILE A 557 -21.37 0.86 15.06
CA ILE A 557 -22.45 1.01 16.04
C ILE A 557 -22.67 2.51 16.27
N HIS A 558 -23.90 2.95 16.05
CA HIS A 558 -24.33 4.31 16.37
C HIS A 558 -25.40 4.34 17.48
N GLN A 559 -25.93 3.18 17.87
CA GLN A 559 -26.93 3.00 18.89
C GLN A 559 -26.25 2.69 20.23
N LYS A 560 -26.62 3.49 21.27
CA LYS A 560 -25.96 3.41 22.57
C LYS A 560 -26.17 2.06 23.27
N ASP A 561 -27.40 1.52 23.21
CA ASP A 561 -27.75 0.24 23.83
C ASP A 561 -26.99 -0.95 23.24
N ILE A 562 -26.79 -0.96 21.92
CA ILE A 562 -25.98 -1.98 21.24
C ILE A 562 -24.51 -1.84 21.66
N GLN A 563 -23.99 -0.61 21.71
CA GLN A 563 -22.60 -0.37 22.11
C GLN A 563 -22.34 -0.80 23.57
N GLU A 564 -23.29 -0.55 24.46
CA GLU A 564 -23.21 -1.01 25.86
C GLU A 564 -23.19 -2.53 25.95
N LYS A 565 -24.00 -3.24 25.17
CA LYS A 565 -23.99 -4.71 25.11
C LYS A 565 -22.64 -5.25 24.65
N VAL A 566 -22.03 -4.65 23.62
CA VAL A 566 -20.70 -5.05 23.13
C VAL A 566 -19.64 -4.88 24.24
N PHE A 567 -19.61 -3.74 24.92
CA PHE A 567 -18.66 -3.51 26.01
C PHE A 567 -18.86 -4.47 27.19
N ASN A 568 -20.12 -4.80 27.52
CA ASN A 568 -20.42 -5.75 28.58
C ASN A 568 -19.90 -7.17 28.25
N ASN A 569 -20.09 -7.64 27.01
CA ASN A 569 -19.56 -8.93 26.59
C ASN A 569 -18.02 -8.97 26.58
N LEU A 570 -17.37 -7.84 26.31
CA LEU A 570 -15.91 -7.70 26.36
C LEU A 570 -15.36 -7.53 27.78
N GLY A 571 -16.24 -7.43 28.80
CA GLY A 571 -15.85 -7.30 30.20
C GLY A 571 -15.20 -5.96 30.56
N PHE A 572 -15.47 -4.88 29.80
CA PHE A 572 -14.94 -3.56 30.12
C PHE A 572 -15.51 -3.03 31.44
N ASP A 573 -14.63 -2.64 32.35
CA ASP A 573 -15.03 -1.87 33.52
C ASP A 573 -15.59 -0.50 33.08
N PRO A 574 -16.73 -0.02 33.65
CA PRO A 574 -17.33 1.24 33.26
C PRO A 574 -16.39 2.45 33.39
N VAL A 575 -15.50 2.49 34.39
CA VAL A 575 -14.56 3.59 34.60
C VAL A 575 -13.47 3.54 33.54
N GLU A 576 -12.95 2.37 33.23
CA GLU A 576 -11.95 2.18 32.19
C GLU A 576 -12.52 2.51 30.79
N ARG A 577 -13.73 2.04 30.49
CA ARG A 577 -14.46 2.36 29.26
C ARG A 577 -14.63 3.87 29.08
N ASP A 578 -15.12 4.55 30.12
CA ASP A 578 -15.35 6.00 30.09
C ASP A 578 -14.03 6.78 29.99
N ASN A 579 -12.96 6.29 30.61
CA ASN A 579 -11.64 6.87 30.46
C ASN A 579 -11.10 6.74 29.04
N ARG A 580 -11.31 5.61 28.38
CA ARG A 580 -10.80 5.35 27.02
C ARG A 580 -11.67 6.00 25.93
N PHE A 581 -12.99 5.78 25.99
CA PHE A 581 -13.93 6.08 24.93
C PHE A 581 -15.02 7.09 25.31
N GLY A 582 -15.04 7.59 26.55
CA GLY A 582 -16.11 8.42 27.08
C GLY A 582 -16.40 9.69 26.26
N PHE A 583 -15.35 10.29 25.66
CA PHE A 583 -15.55 11.47 24.81
C PHE A 583 -16.31 11.15 23.50
N MET A 584 -16.07 9.98 22.90
CA MET A 584 -16.81 9.51 21.72
C MET A 584 -18.24 9.11 22.10
N LEU A 585 -18.41 8.33 23.17
CA LEU A 585 -19.73 7.93 23.68
C LEU A 585 -20.58 9.15 24.09
N ASN A 586 -19.91 10.21 24.57
CA ASN A 586 -20.59 11.46 24.88
C ASN A 586 -21.03 12.21 23.61
N ALA A 587 -20.21 12.22 22.56
CA ALA A 587 -20.57 12.80 21.27
C ALA A 587 -21.80 12.11 20.65
N PHE A 588 -21.90 10.79 20.76
CA PHE A 588 -23.04 10.02 20.25
C PHE A 588 -24.39 10.39 20.89
N LYS A 589 -24.38 10.98 22.09
CA LYS A 589 -25.61 11.51 22.72
C LYS A 589 -26.25 12.67 21.95
N TYR A 590 -25.49 13.31 21.07
CA TYR A 590 -25.95 14.46 20.27
C TYR A 590 -26.39 14.08 18.85
N GLY A 591 -26.61 12.79 18.60
CA GLY A 591 -27.13 12.31 17.31
C GLY A 591 -26.06 11.79 16.38
N ALA A 592 -25.57 10.58 16.62
CA ALA A 592 -24.69 9.89 15.68
C ALA A 592 -25.52 9.31 14.52
N PRO A 593 -25.21 9.62 13.25
CA PRO A 593 -25.88 8.99 12.11
C PRO A 593 -25.46 7.52 11.99
N PRO A 594 -26.24 6.65 11.33
CA PRO A 594 -25.70 5.39 10.80
C PRO A 594 -24.50 5.70 9.92
N HIS A 595 -23.36 5.05 10.14
CA HIS A 595 -22.15 5.31 9.38
C HIS A 595 -21.28 4.07 9.25
N GLY A 596 -20.37 4.10 8.29
CA GLY A 596 -19.42 3.05 8.02
C GLY A 596 -18.24 3.55 7.23
N GLY A 597 -17.15 2.82 7.24
CA GLY A 597 -15.95 3.21 6.53
C GLY A 597 -14.87 2.15 6.58
N CYS A 598 -13.74 2.52 6.04
CA CYS A 598 -12.61 1.60 5.88
C CYS A 598 -11.28 2.35 5.91
N ALA A 599 -10.20 1.58 5.97
CA ALA A 599 -8.85 2.06 5.77
C ALA A 599 -8.10 1.15 4.80
N PHE A 600 -7.59 1.70 3.70
CA PHE A 600 -6.69 1.00 2.79
C PHE A 600 -5.25 1.11 3.28
N GLY A 601 -4.53 0.00 3.31
CA GLY A 601 -3.08 -0.02 3.50
C GLY A 601 -2.36 0.42 2.23
N LEU A 602 -2.10 1.72 2.09
CA LEU A 602 -1.50 2.30 0.88
C LEU A 602 -0.16 1.64 0.51
N ASP A 603 0.70 1.42 1.50
CA ASP A 603 2.01 0.80 1.28
C ASP A 603 1.86 -0.60 0.68
N ARG A 604 0.88 -1.38 1.15
CA ARG A 604 0.60 -2.74 0.65
C ARG A 604 0.05 -2.73 -0.77
N ILE A 605 -0.84 -1.78 -1.10
CA ILE A 605 -1.35 -1.59 -2.48
C ILE A 605 -0.19 -1.27 -3.43
N VAL A 606 0.66 -0.31 -3.05
CA VAL A 606 1.83 0.06 -3.87
C VAL A 606 2.76 -1.14 -4.05
N MET A 607 3.05 -1.89 -2.98
CA MET A 607 3.89 -3.09 -3.02
C MET A 607 3.37 -4.11 -4.04
N LEU A 608 2.08 -4.45 -3.95
CA LEU A 608 1.48 -5.42 -4.85
C LEU A 608 1.46 -4.92 -6.31
N MET A 609 1.09 -3.66 -6.55
CA MET A 609 1.01 -3.10 -7.90
C MET A 609 2.38 -2.88 -8.57
N THR A 610 3.47 -2.82 -7.79
CA THR A 610 4.85 -2.66 -8.31
C THR A 610 5.68 -3.93 -8.25
N GLY A 611 5.10 -5.06 -7.83
CA GLY A 611 5.81 -6.33 -7.69
C GLY A 611 6.91 -6.30 -6.61
N GLY A 612 6.70 -5.52 -5.55
CA GLY A 612 7.59 -5.48 -4.39
C GLY A 612 7.42 -6.70 -3.49
N GLU A 613 8.48 -7.11 -2.82
CA GLU A 613 8.45 -8.24 -1.89
C GLU A 613 8.12 -7.79 -0.46
N THR A 614 8.48 -6.55 -0.12
CA THR A 614 8.26 -5.96 1.21
C THR A 614 7.76 -4.53 1.10
N ILE A 615 7.02 -4.05 2.12
CA ILE A 615 6.61 -2.64 2.16
C ILE A 615 7.79 -1.66 2.33
N ARG A 616 8.97 -2.13 2.73
CA ARG A 616 10.20 -1.32 2.76
C ARG A 616 10.64 -0.86 1.36
N ASP A 617 10.29 -1.63 0.33
CA ASP A 617 10.61 -1.27 -1.05
C ASP A 617 9.78 -0.09 -1.57
N VAL A 618 8.64 0.18 -0.95
CA VAL A 618 7.68 1.21 -1.41
C VAL A 618 7.61 2.44 -0.51
N ILE A 619 8.36 2.44 0.59
CA ILE A 619 8.53 3.57 1.50
C ILE A 619 9.88 4.23 1.22
N ALA A 620 9.89 5.57 1.07
CA ALA A 620 11.12 6.29 0.73
C ALA A 620 12.24 6.05 1.77
N TYR A 621 11.92 6.16 3.06
CA TYR A 621 12.86 6.00 4.17
C TYR A 621 12.25 5.06 5.24
N PRO A 622 12.27 3.73 5.00
CA PRO A 622 11.70 2.76 5.92
C PRO A 622 12.66 2.47 7.09
N LYS A 623 12.13 1.88 8.15
CA LYS A 623 12.93 1.27 9.22
C LYS A 623 13.32 -0.17 8.84
N THR A 624 14.44 -0.66 9.39
CA THR A 624 14.82 -2.07 9.32
C THR A 624 13.82 -2.97 10.05
N SER A 625 13.96 -4.29 9.91
CA SER A 625 13.20 -5.26 10.72
C SER A 625 13.45 -5.12 12.23
N GLY A 626 14.57 -4.52 12.65
CA GLY A 626 14.86 -4.16 14.04
C GLY A 626 14.37 -2.76 14.45
N GLY A 627 13.56 -2.07 13.64
CA GLY A 627 13.00 -0.76 13.96
C GLY A 627 13.98 0.41 13.85
N ARG A 628 15.16 0.22 13.25
CA ARG A 628 16.19 1.26 13.13
C ARG A 628 16.16 1.94 11.77
N ASP A 629 16.38 3.25 11.76
CA ASP A 629 16.74 4.02 10.57
C ASP A 629 18.27 4.07 10.46
N LEU A 630 18.84 3.36 9.50
CA LEU A 630 20.29 3.28 9.33
C LEU A 630 20.90 4.53 8.67
N MET A 631 20.10 5.34 8.01
CA MET A 631 20.57 6.56 7.35
C MET A 631 20.67 7.72 8.36
N MET A 632 19.67 7.88 9.22
CA MET A 632 19.62 8.93 10.24
C MET A 632 20.10 8.48 11.62
N ASP A 633 20.47 7.21 11.76
CA ASP A 633 20.85 6.56 13.02
C ASP A 633 19.80 6.72 14.13
N ALA A 634 18.50 6.56 13.78
CA ALA A 634 17.41 6.63 14.75
C ALA A 634 16.90 5.22 15.12
N PRO A 635 16.48 4.99 16.40
CA PRO A 635 16.49 5.94 17.52
C PRO A 635 17.89 6.17 18.09
N THR A 636 18.11 7.39 18.61
CA THR A 636 19.36 7.79 19.25
C THR A 636 19.13 8.16 20.71
N PRO A 637 20.16 8.05 21.58
CA PRO A 637 20.11 8.58 22.94
C PRO A 637 19.78 10.08 22.97
N VAL A 638 19.01 10.49 23.95
CA VAL A 638 18.65 11.90 24.18
C VAL A 638 19.46 12.41 25.38
N ASP A 639 19.90 13.68 25.33
CA ASP A 639 20.65 14.26 26.42
C ASP A 639 19.80 14.46 27.69
N GLU A 640 20.44 14.43 28.85
CA GLU A 640 19.75 14.57 30.15
C GLU A 640 19.00 15.90 30.30
N LYS A 641 19.43 16.97 29.65
CA LYS A 641 18.75 18.27 29.73
C LYS A 641 17.40 18.19 29.05
N ALA A 642 17.32 17.58 27.85
CA ALA A 642 16.08 17.37 27.14
C ALA A 642 15.12 16.46 27.92
N LEU A 643 15.63 15.42 28.57
CA LEU A 643 14.82 14.54 29.44
C LEU A 643 14.26 15.29 30.65
N ARG A 644 15.07 16.13 31.31
CA ARG A 644 14.62 16.97 32.45
C ARG A 644 13.54 17.97 32.02
N GLU A 645 13.66 18.58 30.83
CA GLU A 645 12.66 19.52 30.31
C GLU A 645 11.28 18.91 30.13
N VAL A 646 11.19 17.62 29.90
CA VAL A 646 9.92 16.85 29.82
C VAL A 646 9.59 16.04 31.07
N GLY A 647 10.39 16.19 32.15
CA GLY A 647 10.14 15.52 33.43
C GLY A 647 10.36 14.00 33.42
N ILE A 648 11.24 13.49 32.55
CA ILE A 648 11.53 12.05 32.39
C ILE A 648 12.92 11.73 32.89
N LYS A 649 13.08 10.55 33.48
CA LYS A 649 14.36 9.95 33.86
C LYS A 649 14.44 8.53 33.33
N ILE A 650 15.57 8.17 32.72
CA ILE A 650 15.87 6.77 32.37
C ILE A 650 16.20 6.02 33.66
N ILE A 651 15.59 4.84 33.82
CA ILE A 651 15.77 3.97 35.02
C ILE A 651 16.80 2.90 34.68
#